data_e17fda7a94a36f1282bb7842e1745aa9
#
_entry.id   e17fda7a94a36f1282bb7842e1745aa9
#
_cell.length_a   1.000
_cell.length_b   1.000
_cell.length_c   1.000
_cell.angle_alpha   90.00
_cell.angle_beta   90.00
_cell.angle_gamma   90.00
#
_symmetry.space_group_name_H-M   'P 1'
#
loop_
_entity.id
_entity.type
_entity.pdbx_description
1 polymer ?
#
loop_
_entity_poly.entity_id
_entity_poly.type
_entity_poly.pdbx_seq_one_letter_code
_entity_poly.pdbx_strand_id
1 'polypeptide(L)'
;MKKTNLLTLVLSFILSTTMLAQKANQYKDSYNYKRAMELLDSEDGDKNEAMSFLQKEVAEHPKNGYAFYWIGSLYEDNGQPVDALEPTNKAVALLQKDKEWITYAYRRRARIYQSLDKDMEALADWSLALKANPKDVKTYYDRGEYYYWRGKFVESDADFDKICKIDPTSALGYVGKGRNAIEMGKYQEAVGLLSYGLKLDTSYSQGYAFRADAYMKQGMMNECIDDVIKALDIDGNDKAFAIMQMIEEPAVNTLIAKLKIQQTKQPNEAGWSYYVGIVYERGGKYMKAIDAYKAALKIEQSDVPYGRISDCYDELGFYELALENMNKAMELDPEDVNYVGKKADLLYDMGKGQEAIDAWDIFIKLEQEYFPAYYRRGFMKDNLGDVDGAIEDYSAAIALEPDYAYPYLGRADQYMLKGEKEAAMRDYRMVVQLDTVPSDNSCAQYAYLCLGEKEKAKSFQNAILENSDSPGNYYDAACLYARMGEKDASLNFLKTALEKGYRRFAHIKKDDDMDPIREMGGFKALLEEYERMYEEEMAEKRGENGVPVKTEEVTSEIPFTVEGGNCYVKCQINDLPMRFVFDTGASDVSLSMVEASFMMKNGYLSEKDVIGSAKFSDAVGNVSEGTVINLHKVQFGDVELDNVKASVVRNQKAPLLLGQTVLSRIGKIEIDNAKKVLRLRYMKEVK
;
A
#
# COMPACT_ATOMS: atom_id res chain seq x y z
N MET A 1 3.61 82.13 -25.73
CA MET A 1 3.78 80.82 -26.41
C MET A 1 4.07 79.63 -25.52
N LYS A 2 4.40 79.74 -24.22
CA LYS A 2 4.72 78.56 -23.35
C LYS A 2 3.49 77.93 -22.67
N LYS A 3 2.37 78.59 -22.49
CA LYS A 3 1.15 78.02 -21.86
C LYS A 3 0.27 77.18 -22.81
N THR A 4 0.32 77.44 -24.09
CA THR A 4 -0.47 76.71 -25.10
C THR A 4 0.09 75.34 -25.39
N ASN A 5 1.41 75.14 -25.31
CA ASN A 5 2.04 73.83 -25.53
C ASN A 5 1.82 72.89 -24.37
N LEU A 6 1.69 73.34 -23.12
CA LEU A 6 1.45 72.48 -21.95
C LEU A 6 0.01 71.96 -21.93
N LEU A 7 -1.00 72.85 -22.35
CA LEU A 7 -2.40 72.46 -22.43
C LEU A 7 -2.66 71.42 -23.53
N THR A 8 -1.95 71.55 -24.67
CA THR A 8 -2.03 70.59 -25.80
C THR A 8 -1.38 69.26 -25.44
N LEU A 9 -0.26 69.27 -24.70
CA LEU A 9 0.40 68.03 -24.18
C LEU A 9 -0.46 67.32 -23.14
N VAL A 10 -1.09 68.04 -22.22
CA VAL A 10 -2.00 67.51 -21.21
C VAL A 10 -3.27 66.95 -21.84
N LEU A 11 -3.87 67.69 -22.80
CA LEU A 11 -5.03 67.20 -23.55
C LEU A 11 -4.72 66.00 -24.46
N SER A 12 -3.54 65.94 -25.08
CA SER A 12 -3.11 64.73 -25.83
C SER A 12 -2.83 63.53 -24.94
N PHE A 13 -2.32 63.77 -23.74
CA PHE A 13 -2.11 62.71 -22.74
C PHE A 13 -3.43 62.18 -22.17
N ILE A 14 -4.41 63.08 -21.87
CA ILE A 14 -5.74 62.68 -21.40
C ILE A 14 -6.52 62.00 -22.54
N LEU A 15 -6.45 62.48 -23.78
CA LEU A 15 -7.06 61.81 -24.93
C LEU A 15 -6.44 60.46 -25.22
N SER A 16 -5.12 60.31 -25.05
CA SER A 16 -4.44 59.03 -25.25
C SER A 16 -4.75 58.02 -24.14
N THR A 17 -4.93 58.48 -22.90
CA THR A 17 -5.31 57.60 -21.77
C THR A 17 -6.78 57.22 -21.86
N THR A 18 -7.69 58.12 -22.27
CA THR A 18 -9.10 57.77 -22.48
C THR A 18 -9.31 56.87 -23.70
N MET A 19 -8.58 57.06 -24.80
CA MET A 19 -8.59 56.13 -25.95
C MET A 19 -8.02 54.75 -25.61
N LEU A 20 -7.02 54.67 -24.75
CA LEU A 20 -6.45 53.40 -24.28
C LEU A 20 -7.41 52.66 -23.34
N ALA A 21 -8.08 53.39 -22.44
CA ALA A 21 -9.12 52.85 -21.58
C ALA A 21 -10.37 52.39 -22.38
N GLN A 22 -10.78 53.14 -23.42
CA GLN A 22 -11.86 52.72 -24.32
C GLN A 22 -11.48 51.45 -25.13
N LYS A 23 -10.25 51.32 -25.62
CA LYS A 23 -9.79 50.12 -26.33
C LYS A 23 -9.65 48.90 -25.41
N ALA A 24 -9.21 49.11 -24.18
CA ALA A 24 -9.16 48.04 -23.20
C ALA A 24 -10.55 47.48 -22.85
N ASN A 25 -11.55 48.40 -22.70
CA ASN A 25 -12.95 48.00 -22.51
C ASN A 25 -13.53 47.27 -23.73
N GLN A 26 -13.16 47.64 -24.95
CA GLN A 26 -13.66 47.03 -26.17
C GLN A 26 -13.34 45.53 -26.23
N TYR A 27 -12.14 45.09 -25.79
CA TYR A 27 -11.76 43.68 -25.79
C TYR A 27 -12.45 42.87 -24.66
N LYS A 28 -12.63 43.49 -23.48
CA LYS A 28 -13.35 42.89 -22.36
C LYS A 28 -14.85 42.75 -22.60
N ASP A 29 -15.38 43.56 -23.54
CA ASP A 29 -16.81 43.61 -23.90
C ASP A 29 -17.18 42.67 -25.06
N SER A 30 -16.21 42.02 -25.72
CA SER A 30 -16.49 41.08 -26.81
C SER A 30 -17.27 39.85 -26.30
N TYR A 31 -18.14 39.33 -27.16
CA TYR A 31 -18.98 38.18 -26.81
C TYR A 31 -18.17 36.96 -26.39
N ASN A 32 -17.17 36.59 -27.22
CA ASN A 32 -16.35 35.42 -26.97
C ASN A 32 -15.56 35.54 -25.65
N TYR A 33 -14.98 36.70 -25.37
CA TYR A 33 -14.26 36.92 -24.11
C TYR A 33 -15.19 36.85 -22.90
N LYS A 34 -16.36 37.53 -22.93
CA LYS A 34 -17.32 37.48 -21.83
C LYS A 34 -17.81 36.06 -21.55
N ARG A 35 -18.13 35.32 -22.60
CA ARG A 35 -18.60 33.95 -22.46
C ARG A 35 -17.53 33.04 -21.84
N ALA A 36 -16.27 33.19 -22.26
CA ALA A 36 -15.17 32.49 -21.65
C ALA A 36 -14.99 32.79 -20.15
N MET A 37 -15.11 34.09 -19.79
CA MET A 37 -15.02 34.51 -18.38
C MET A 37 -16.17 33.97 -17.53
N GLU A 38 -17.40 33.96 -18.05
CA GLU A 38 -18.56 33.38 -17.38
C GLU A 38 -18.33 31.88 -17.07
N LEU A 39 -17.72 31.14 -18.01
CA LEU A 39 -17.39 29.75 -17.83
C LEU A 39 -16.25 29.54 -16.79
N LEU A 40 -15.25 30.43 -16.82
CA LEU A 40 -14.11 30.33 -15.88
C LEU A 40 -14.47 30.78 -14.45
N ASP A 41 -15.48 31.63 -14.30
CA ASP A 41 -15.95 32.08 -12.98
C ASP A 41 -17.00 31.15 -12.36
N SER A 42 -17.53 30.17 -13.12
CA SER A 42 -18.48 29.17 -12.65
C SER A 42 -17.73 27.97 -12.07
N GLU A 43 -18.17 27.46 -10.90
CA GLU A 43 -17.59 26.24 -10.29
C GLU A 43 -17.75 24.99 -11.20
N ASP A 44 -18.85 24.91 -11.95
CA ASP A 44 -19.15 23.84 -12.90
C ASP A 44 -18.79 24.18 -14.35
N GLY A 45 -18.05 25.26 -14.58
CA GLY A 45 -17.77 25.76 -15.91
C GLY A 45 -16.78 24.90 -16.70
N ASP A 46 -17.16 24.53 -17.94
CA ASP A 46 -16.31 23.75 -18.84
C ASP A 46 -15.09 24.57 -19.33
N LYS A 47 -13.92 24.24 -18.81
CA LYS A 47 -12.64 24.85 -19.17
C LYS A 47 -12.29 24.64 -20.65
N ASN A 48 -12.69 23.52 -21.27
CA ASN A 48 -12.47 23.26 -22.69
C ASN A 48 -13.36 24.15 -23.56
N GLU A 49 -14.62 24.37 -23.15
CA GLU A 49 -15.52 25.31 -23.80
C GLU A 49 -14.97 26.73 -23.67
N ALA A 50 -14.51 27.13 -22.48
CA ALA A 50 -13.86 28.44 -22.26
C ALA A 50 -12.63 28.64 -23.17
N MET A 51 -11.77 27.62 -23.31
CA MET A 51 -10.62 27.62 -24.22
C MET A 51 -11.09 27.87 -25.68
N SER A 52 -12.14 27.18 -26.12
CA SER A 52 -12.69 27.36 -27.49
C SER A 52 -13.14 28.80 -27.74
N PHE A 53 -13.84 29.44 -26.77
CA PHE A 53 -14.23 30.86 -26.89
C PHE A 53 -13.02 31.79 -26.89
N LEU A 54 -12.00 31.53 -26.06
CA LEU A 54 -10.77 32.33 -26.06
C LEU A 54 -10.00 32.22 -27.36
N GLN A 55 -9.95 31.03 -27.98
CA GLN A 55 -9.31 30.81 -29.28
C GLN A 55 -10.06 31.58 -30.40
N LYS A 56 -11.40 31.58 -30.38
CA LYS A 56 -12.22 32.40 -31.30
C LYS A 56 -11.94 33.88 -31.07
N GLU A 57 -11.88 34.32 -29.82
CA GLU A 57 -11.59 35.71 -29.47
C GLU A 57 -10.26 36.20 -30.05
N VAL A 58 -9.16 35.39 -29.88
CA VAL A 58 -7.84 35.80 -30.40
C VAL A 58 -7.74 35.70 -31.93
N ALA A 59 -8.58 34.91 -32.57
CA ALA A 59 -8.71 34.87 -34.03
C ALA A 59 -9.38 36.13 -34.58
N GLU A 60 -10.46 36.57 -33.94
CA GLU A 60 -11.19 37.78 -34.30
C GLU A 60 -10.47 39.05 -33.85
N HIS A 61 -9.87 39.02 -32.65
CA HIS A 61 -9.20 40.13 -32.01
C HIS A 61 -7.75 39.78 -31.62
N PRO A 62 -6.79 39.66 -32.59
CA PRO A 62 -5.42 39.19 -32.34
C PRO A 62 -4.57 40.13 -31.46
N LYS A 63 -5.11 41.27 -31.04
CA LYS A 63 -4.51 42.23 -30.11
C LYS A 63 -5.11 42.15 -28.71
N ASN A 64 -6.00 41.20 -28.44
CA ASN A 64 -6.60 41.03 -27.12
C ASN A 64 -5.60 40.30 -26.20
N GLY A 65 -4.73 41.05 -25.51
CA GLY A 65 -3.75 40.51 -24.57
C GLY A 65 -4.38 39.80 -23.38
N TYR A 66 -5.61 40.16 -22.98
CA TYR A 66 -6.32 39.50 -21.88
C TYR A 66 -6.73 38.09 -22.24
N ALA A 67 -7.21 37.87 -23.48
CA ALA A 67 -7.56 36.54 -23.95
C ALA A 67 -6.32 35.61 -24.04
N PHE A 68 -5.20 36.14 -24.54
CA PHE A 68 -3.95 35.41 -24.56
C PHE A 68 -3.44 35.02 -23.14
N TYR A 69 -3.62 35.91 -22.16
CA TYR A 69 -3.30 35.64 -20.78
C TYR A 69 -4.08 34.41 -20.25
N TRP A 70 -5.38 34.34 -20.50
CA TRP A 70 -6.24 33.26 -20.07
C TRP A 70 -5.97 31.94 -20.80
N ILE A 71 -5.65 31.99 -22.10
CA ILE A 71 -5.19 30.80 -22.85
C ILE A 71 -3.92 30.23 -22.20
N GLY A 72 -2.94 31.09 -21.88
CA GLY A 72 -1.73 30.64 -21.16
C GLY A 72 -2.04 30.08 -19.77
N SER A 73 -3.08 30.66 -19.10
CA SER A 73 -3.58 30.14 -17.82
C SER A 73 -4.08 28.68 -17.94
N LEU A 74 -4.95 28.45 -18.89
CA LEU A 74 -5.57 27.14 -19.07
C LEU A 74 -4.56 26.07 -19.46
N TYR A 75 -3.57 26.39 -20.29
CA TYR A 75 -2.47 25.46 -20.58
C TYR A 75 -1.61 25.17 -19.35
N GLU A 76 -1.29 26.18 -18.53
CA GLU A 76 -0.54 26.00 -17.29
C GLU A 76 -1.32 25.11 -16.31
N ASP A 77 -2.62 25.40 -16.12
CA ASP A 77 -3.51 24.63 -15.22
C ASP A 77 -3.68 23.16 -15.67
N ASN A 78 -3.54 22.89 -16.98
CA ASN A 78 -3.58 21.54 -17.55
C ASN A 78 -2.18 20.84 -17.56
N GLY A 79 -1.17 21.42 -16.91
CA GLY A 79 0.17 20.83 -16.87
C GLY A 79 0.94 20.88 -18.20
N GLN A 80 0.58 21.84 -19.10
CA GLN A 80 1.17 22.00 -20.43
C GLN A 80 2.02 23.30 -20.52
N PRO A 81 3.13 23.42 -19.78
CA PRO A 81 3.90 24.65 -19.69
C PRO A 81 4.56 25.06 -21.03
N VAL A 82 4.86 24.09 -21.91
CA VAL A 82 5.41 24.38 -23.24
C VAL A 82 4.38 25.14 -24.08
N ASP A 83 3.13 24.68 -24.10
CA ASP A 83 2.04 25.28 -24.86
C ASP A 83 1.57 26.60 -24.26
N ALA A 84 1.71 26.77 -22.94
CA ALA A 84 1.38 27.99 -22.21
C ALA A 84 2.33 29.17 -22.55
N LEU A 85 3.56 28.89 -22.98
CA LEU A 85 4.61 29.91 -23.13
C LEU A 85 4.29 30.92 -24.28
N GLU A 86 3.86 30.41 -25.43
CA GLU A 86 3.62 31.25 -26.61
C GLU A 86 2.45 32.25 -26.38
N PRO A 87 1.24 31.83 -25.94
CA PRO A 87 0.17 32.76 -25.63
C PRO A 87 0.55 33.75 -24.52
N THR A 88 1.27 33.28 -23.46
CA THR A 88 1.71 34.18 -22.39
C THR A 88 2.73 35.20 -22.88
N ASN A 89 3.61 34.88 -23.80
CA ASN A 89 4.51 35.84 -24.46
C ASN A 89 3.72 36.91 -25.20
N LYS A 90 2.66 36.54 -25.94
CA LYS A 90 1.75 37.50 -26.62
C LYS A 90 1.05 38.39 -25.61
N ALA A 91 0.56 37.82 -24.50
CA ALA A 91 -0.07 38.58 -23.42
C ALA A 91 0.91 39.63 -22.86
N VAL A 92 2.14 39.24 -22.53
CA VAL A 92 3.19 40.16 -22.05
C VAL A 92 3.45 41.27 -23.07
N ALA A 93 3.56 40.94 -24.35
CA ALA A 93 3.80 41.95 -25.38
C ALA A 93 2.66 42.97 -25.54
N LEU A 94 1.41 42.49 -25.42
CA LEU A 94 0.23 43.32 -25.67
C LEU A 94 -0.22 44.14 -24.44
N LEU A 95 0.07 43.65 -23.21
CA LEU A 95 -0.41 44.27 -21.96
C LEU A 95 0.58 45.27 -21.34
N GLN A 96 1.68 45.63 -22.02
CA GLN A 96 2.74 46.54 -21.51
C GLN A 96 2.25 47.84 -20.89
N LYS A 97 1.09 48.37 -21.34
CA LYS A 97 0.53 49.63 -20.89
C LYS A 97 -0.48 49.46 -19.73
N ASP A 98 -0.92 48.26 -19.45
CA ASP A 98 -1.81 47.94 -18.35
C ASP A 98 -1.00 47.44 -17.17
N LYS A 99 -0.76 48.26 -16.16
CA LYS A 99 0.10 47.99 -15.04
C LYS A 99 -0.34 46.78 -14.20
N GLU A 100 -1.63 46.57 -14.10
CA GLU A 100 -2.20 45.45 -13.35
C GLU A 100 -2.00 44.16 -14.13
N TRP A 101 -2.48 44.12 -15.36
CA TRP A 101 -2.45 42.91 -16.17
C TRP A 101 -1.04 42.53 -16.66
N ILE A 102 -0.15 43.48 -16.85
CA ILE A 102 1.25 43.18 -17.15
C ILE A 102 1.95 42.52 -15.94
N THR A 103 1.57 42.91 -14.71
CA THR A 103 2.06 42.25 -13.49
C THR A 103 1.64 40.78 -13.47
N TYR A 104 0.35 40.50 -13.75
CA TYR A 104 -0.16 39.14 -13.82
C TYR A 104 0.50 38.33 -14.95
N ALA A 105 0.70 38.94 -16.12
CA ALA A 105 1.31 38.26 -17.26
C ALA A 105 2.79 37.93 -17.01
N TYR A 106 3.58 38.82 -16.41
CA TYR A 106 4.96 38.51 -16.00
C TYR A 106 5.01 37.43 -14.93
N ARG A 107 4.16 37.53 -13.88
CA ARG A 107 4.10 36.52 -12.82
C ARG A 107 3.76 35.14 -13.38
N ARG A 108 2.79 35.02 -14.27
CA ARG A 108 2.41 33.79 -14.92
C ARG A 108 3.56 33.22 -15.75
N ARG A 109 4.18 34.06 -16.59
CA ARG A 109 5.29 33.60 -17.42
C ARG A 109 6.51 33.14 -16.59
N ALA A 110 6.73 33.78 -15.45
CA ALA A 110 7.76 33.36 -14.49
C ALA A 110 7.47 31.96 -13.94
N ARG A 111 6.21 31.65 -13.58
CA ARG A 111 5.81 30.29 -13.14
C ARG A 111 5.97 29.26 -14.27
N ILE A 112 5.59 29.60 -15.50
CA ILE A 112 5.80 28.75 -16.67
C ILE A 112 7.30 28.50 -16.90
N TYR A 113 8.14 29.53 -16.79
CA TYR A 113 9.59 29.35 -16.88
C TYR A 113 10.15 28.47 -15.76
N GLN A 114 9.62 28.60 -14.54
CA GLN A 114 9.97 27.74 -13.42
C GLN A 114 9.64 26.27 -13.72
N SER A 115 8.45 25.98 -14.25
CA SER A 115 8.02 24.62 -14.64
C SER A 115 8.84 24.05 -15.81
N LEU A 116 9.55 24.89 -16.56
CA LEU A 116 10.46 24.51 -17.65
C LEU A 116 11.94 24.54 -17.23
N ASP A 117 12.25 24.64 -15.93
CA ASP A 117 13.59 24.75 -15.35
C ASP A 117 14.41 25.94 -15.89
N LYS A 118 13.76 27.01 -16.37
CA LYS A 118 14.36 28.25 -16.86
C LYS A 118 14.45 29.29 -15.75
N ASP A 119 15.29 29.01 -14.77
CA ASP A 119 15.42 29.77 -13.53
C ASP A 119 15.74 31.25 -13.72
N MET A 120 16.65 31.57 -14.66
CA MET A 120 17.06 32.95 -14.93
C MET A 120 15.92 33.78 -15.52
N GLU A 121 15.17 33.22 -16.44
CA GLU A 121 14.02 33.85 -17.08
C GLU A 121 12.89 34.05 -16.07
N ALA A 122 12.63 33.05 -15.19
CA ALA A 122 11.63 33.13 -14.13
C ALA A 122 11.94 34.29 -13.17
N LEU A 123 13.18 34.39 -12.67
CA LEU A 123 13.62 35.46 -11.78
C LEU A 123 13.56 36.85 -12.43
N ALA A 124 13.89 36.94 -13.72
CA ALA A 124 13.79 38.17 -14.47
C ALA A 124 12.32 38.64 -14.57
N ASP A 125 11.41 37.73 -14.86
CA ASP A 125 9.97 38.07 -15.00
C ASP A 125 9.32 38.41 -13.66
N TRP A 126 9.62 37.72 -12.55
CA TRP A 126 9.17 38.17 -11.23
C TRP A 126 9.69 39.57 -10.91
N SER A 127 10.94 39.89 -11.27
CA SER A 127 11.51 41.21 -11.07
C SER A 127 10.82 42.24 -11.89
N LEU A 128 10.40 41.93 -13.14
CA LEU A 128 9.59 42.83 -14.00
C LEU A 128 8.18 43.01 -13.45
N ALA A 129 7.53 41.96 -12.93
CA ALA A 129 6.26 42.00 -12.26
C ALA A 129 6.31 42.98 -11.06
N LEU A 130 7.32 42.85 -10.19
CA LEU A 130 7.52 43.70 -9.02
C LEU A 130 7.95 45.13 -9.39
N LYS A 131 8.57 45.32 -10.54
CA LYS A 131 8.82 46.65 -11.08
C LYS A 131 7.53 47.34 -11.58
N ALA A 132 6.61 46.59 -12.16
CA ALA A 132 5.29 47.08 -12.59
C ALA A 132 4.38 47.36 -11.39
N ASN A 133 4.33 46.43 -10.41
CA ASN A 133 3.58 46.60 -9.16
C ASN A 133 4.43 46.21 -7.94
N PRO A 134 5.09 47.18 -7.27
CA PRO A 134 5.95 46.90 -6.08
C PRO A 134 5.17 46.43 -4.84
N LYS A 135 3.83 46.39 -4.89
CA LYS A 135 2.97 45.94 -3.78
C LYS A 135 2.25 44.62 -4.09
N ASP A 136 2.62 43.92 -5.16
CA ASP A 136 1.99 42.64 -5.48
C ASP A 136 2.47 41.52 -4.57
N VAL A 137 1.69 41.28 -3.51
CA VAL A 137 1.95 40.24 -2.50
C VAL A 137 2.13 38.85 -3.14
N LYS A 138 1.31 38.54 -4.17
CA LYS A 138 1.36 37.24 -4.84
C LYS A 138 2.68 37.00 -5.57
N THR A 139 3.25 38.03 -6.19
CA THR A 139 4.58 37.90 -6.85
C THR A 139 5.70 37.71 -5.84
N TYR A 140 5.67 38.41 -4.70
CA TYR A 140 6.63 38.17 -3.61
C TYR A 140 6.48 36.75 -3.05
N TYR A 141 5.24 36.26 -2.89
CA TYR A 141 4.98 34.91 -2.43
C TYR A 141 5.56 33.87 -3.39
N ASP A 142 5.20 33.95 -4.68
CA ASP A 142 5.67 33.00 -5.70
C ASP A 142 7.21 32.95 -5.76
N ARG A 143 7.88 34.12 -5.73
CA ARG A 143 9.34 34.20 -5.75
C ARG A 143 9.97 33.74 -4.43
N GLY A 144 9.34 34.03 -3.30
CA GLY A 144 9.73 33.55 -1.98
C GLY A 144 9.68 32.01 -1.89
N GLU A 145 8.59 31.40 -2.41
CA GLU A 145 8.47 29.96 -2.54
C GLU A 145 9.56 29.37 -3.44
N TYR A 146 9.79 29.98 -4.61
CA TYR A 146 10.86 29.54 -5.51
C TYR A 146 12.23 29.54 -4.80
N TYR A 147 12.56 30.62 -4.08
CA TYR A 147 13.81 30.67 -3.32
C TYR A 147 13.88 29.61 -2.21
N TYR A 148 12.78 29.34 -1.52
CA TYR A 148 12.70 28.27 -0.52
C TYR A 148 13.07 26.89 -1.11
N TRP A 149 12.43 26.51 -2.22
CA TRP A 149 12.67 25.23 -2.88
C TRP A 149 14.08 25.09 -3.46
N ARG A 150 14.77 26.19 -3.68
CA ARG A 150 16.19 26.22 -4.10
C ARG A 150 17.17 26.32 -2.91
N GLY A 151 16.69 26.23 -1.65
CA GLY A 151 17.49 26.35 -0.44
C GLY A 151 18.03 27.77 -0.17
N LYS A 152 17.52 28.79 -0.87
CA LYS A 152 17.92 30.19 -0.72
C LYS A 152 17.04 30.90 0.31
N PHE A 153 17.18 30.47 1.56
CA PHE A 153 16.29 30.90 2.64
C PHE A 153 16.42 32.39 2.98
N VAL A 154 17.58 33.00 2.75
CA VAL A 154 17.81 34.45 3.00
C VAL A 154 17.05 35.29 1.99
N GLU A 155 17.10 34.93 0.71
CA GLU A 155 16.37 35.61 -0.36
C GLU A 155 14.87 35.38 -0.20
N SER A 156 14.46 34.16 0.18
CA SER A 156 13.07 33.83 0.53
C SER A 156 12.54 34.71 1.67
N ASP A 157 13.30 34.85 2.77
CA ASP A 157 12.94 35.71 3.90
C ASP A 157 12.80 37.18 3.49
N ALA A 158 13.66 37.67 2.58
CA ALA A 158 13.57 39.03 2.09
C ALA A 158 12.23 39.31 1.36
N ASP A 159 11.71 38.34 0.61
CA ASP A 159 10.41 38.43 -0.05
C ASP A 159 9.25 38.33 0.94
N PHE A 160 9.30 37.41 1.89
CA PHE A 160 8.28 37.31 2.96
C PHE A 160 8.28 38.52 3.88
N ASP A 161 9.43 39.16 4.14
CA ASP A 161 9.52 40.45 4.81
C ASP A 161 8.80 41.57 4.07
N LYS A 162 8.83 41.54 2.72
CA LYS A 162 8.06 42.49 1.92
C LYS A 162 6.55 42.26 2.07
N ILE A 163 6.12 40.99 2.09
CA ILE A 163 4.71 40.63 2.35
C ILE A 163 4.27 41.20 3.70
N CYS A 164 5.01 40.91 4.77
CA CYS A 164 4.71 41.43 6.12
C CYS A 164 4.62 42.97 6.17
N LYS A 165 5.43 43.69 5.36
CA LYS A 165 5.42 45.16 5.29
C LYS A 165 4.27 45.72 4.45
N ILE A 166 3.87 45.01 3.41
CA ILE A 166 2.76 45.43 2.51
C ILE A 166 1.43 45.13 3.17
N ASP A 167 1.27 43.95 3.74
CA ASP A 167 0.10 43.49 4.48
C ASP A 167 0.47 42.88 5.83
N PRO A 168 0.54 43.72 6.89
CA PRO A 168 0.85 43.26 8.24
C PRO A 168 -0.21 42.35 8.86
N THR A 169 -1.39 42.23 8.24
CA THR A 169 -2.50 41.41 8.72
C THR A 169 -2.55 40.04 8.05
N SER A 170 -1.74 39.81 7.02
CA SER A 170 -1.63 38.52 6.33
C SER A 170 -0.74 37.56 7.09
N ALA A 171 -1.21 36.32 7.33
CA ALA A 171 -0.42 35.26 7.90
C ALA A 171 0.73 34.77 6.98
N LEU A 172 0.56 34.93 5.65
CA LEU A 172 1.46 34.37 4.64
C LEU A 172 2.94 34.67 4.86
N GLY A 173 3.27 35.95 5.10
CA GLY A 173 4.65 36.36 5.30
C GLY A 173 5.29 35.77 6.56
N TYR A 174 4.54 35.72 7.64
CA TYR A 174 5.02 35.17 8.92
C TYR A 174 5.17 33.65 8.86
N VAL A 175 4.25 32.95 8.22
CA VAL A 175 4.31 31.50 8.06
C VAL A 175 5.45 31.11 7.11
N GLY A 176 5.65 31.82 5.98
CA GLY A 176 6.79 31.60 5.09
C GLY A 176 8.13 31.77 5.79
N LYS A 177 8.30 32.85 6.57
CA LYS A 177 9.51 33.05 7.40
C LYS A 177 9.68 31.99 8.48
N GLY A 178 8.59 31.58 9.13
CA GLY A 178 8.63 30.50 10.12
C GLY A 178 9.10 29.19 9.53
N ARG A 179 8.62 28.85 8.33
CA ARG A 179 9.09 27.67 7.59
C ARG A 179 10.59 27.76 7.25
N ASN A 180 11.04 28.90 6.73
CA ASN A 180 12.47 29.11 6.46
C ASN A 180 13.32 28.96 7.72
N ALA A 181 12.84 29.46 8.87
CA ALA A 181 13.54 29.33 10.14
C ALA A 181 13.67 27.86 10.59
N ILE A 182 12.69 26.98 10.27
CA ILE A 182 12.81 25.53 10.53
C ILE A 182 13.97 24.95 9.73
N GLU A 183 14.06 25.23 8.44
CA GLU A 183 15.11 24.71 7.57
C GLU A 183 16.50 25.23 7.96
N MET A 184 16.55 26.43 8.53
CA MET A 184 17.79 27.01 9.10
C MET A 184 18.12 26.52 10.52
N GLY A 185 17.34 25.59 11.08
CA GLY A 185 17.53 25.08 12.45
C GLY A 185 17.15 26.04 13.57
N LYS A 186 16.49 27.17 13.27
CA LYS A 186 16.10 28.22 14.24
C LYS A 186 14.70 27.95 14.78
N TYR A 187 14.51 26.80 15.42
CA TYR A 187 13.18 26.28 15.77
C TYR A 187 12.41 27.22 16.74
N GLN A 188 13.11 27.85 17.70
CA GLN A 188 12.47 28.79 18.65
C GLN A 188 11.96 30.06 17.94
N GLU A 189 12.71 30.60 16.96
CA GLU A 189 12.30 31.72 16.11
C GLU A 189 11.11 31.32 15.24
N ALA A 190 11.16 30.10 14.66
CA ALA A 190 10.08 29.54 13.87
C ALA A 190 8.76 29.49 14.65
N VAL A 191 8.78 28.93 15.85
CA VAL A 191 7.60 28.88 16.74
C VAL A 191 7.04 30.29 17.00
N GLY A 192 7.89 31.28 17.24
CA GLY A 192 7.47 32.67 17.45
C GLY A 192 6.75 33.26 16.21
N LEU A 193 7.37 33.11 15.05
CA LEU A 193 6.82 33.61 13.77
C LEU A 193 5.51 32.92 13.39
N LEU A 194 5.46 31.60 13.46
CA LEU A 194 4.28 30.78 13.18
C LEU A 194 3.14 31.10 14.15
N SER A 195 3.45 31.23 15.44
CA SER A 195 2.45 31.61 16.45
C SER A 195 1.86 33.00 16.20
N TYR A 196 2.65 33.93 15.67
CA TYR A 196 2.16 35.26 15.32
C TYR A 196 1.27 35.15 14.06
N GLY A 197 1.71 34.44 13.01
CA GLY A 197 0.91 34.19 11.82
C GLY A 197 -0.43 33.54 12.13
N LEU A 198 -0.45 32.53 13.01
CA LEU A 198 -1.67 31.85 13.45
C LEU A 198 -2.60 32.68 14.34
N LYS A 199 -2.12 33.79 14.93
CA LYS A 199 -3.01 34.78 15.56
C LYS A 199 -3.72 35.65 14.53
N LEU A 200 -3.10 35.87 13.37
CA LEU A 200 -3.69 36.64 12.28
C LEU A 200 -4.71 35.81 11.50
N ASP A 201 -4.41 34.52 11.30
CA ASP A 201 -5.29 33.56 10.66
C ASP A 201 -5.28 32.22 11.40
N THR A 202 -6.35 31.96 12.15
CA THR A 202 -6.53 30.73 12.95
C THR A 202 -7.02 29.55 12.11
N SER A 203 -7.35 29.74 10.84
CA SER A 203 -7.78 28.71 9.90
C SER A 203 -6.64 28.24 8.99
N TYR A 204 -5.43 28.79 9.14
CA TYR A 204 -4.29 28.45 8.29
C TYR A 204 -3.62 27.14 8.73
N SER A 205 -4.14 26.00 8.28
CA SER A 205 -3.70 24.64 8.65
C SER A 205 -2.21 24.42 8.46
N GLN A 206 -1.65 24.90 7.34
CA GLN A 206 -0.22 24.82 7.04
C GLN A 206 0.66 25.44 8.14
N GLY A 207 0.18 26.56 8.74
CA GLY A 207 0.88 27.21 9.83
C GLY A 207 0.96 26.34 11.07
N TYR A 208 -0.09 25.61 11.42
CA TYR A 208 -0.08 24.62 12.50
C TYR A 208 0.85 23.45 12.17
N ALA A 209 0.80 22.93 10.95
CA ALA A 209 1.66 21.82 10.53
C ALA A 209 3.15 22.19 10.61
N PHE A 210 3.55 23.38 10.18
CA PHE A 210 4.93 23.85 10.33
C PHE A 210 5.30 24.08 11.81
N ARG A 211 4.38 24.60 12.64
CA ARG A 211 4.67 24.80 14.05
C ARG A 211 4.80 23.46 14.79
N ALA A 212 4.00 22.46 14.41
CA ALA A 212 4.14 21.09 14.90
C ALA A 212 5.52 20.52 14.58
N ASP A 213 6.03 20.72 13.35
CA ASP A 213 7.39 20.32 12.95
C ASP A 213 8.46 21.00 13.82
N ALA A 214 8.32 22.32 14.02
CA ALA A 214 9.24 23.07 14.89
C ALA A 214 9.20 22.58 16.34
N TYR A 215 8.03 22.22 16.87
CA TYR A 215 7.88 21.61 18.20
C TYR A 215 8.48 20.21 18.27
N MET A 216 8.27 19.38 17.24
CA MET A 216 8.87 18.05 17.16
C MET A 216 10.39 18.12 17.22
N LYS A 217 11.00 19.02 16.42
CA LYS A 217 12.46 19.24 16.39
C LYS A 217 13.04 19.75 17.73
N GLN A 218 12.20 20.34 18.60
CA GLN A 218 12.54 20.76 19.95
C GLN A 218 12.22 19.73 21.03
N GLY A 219 11.60 18.58 20.67
CA GLY A 219 11.15 17.56 21.63
C GLY A 219 9.88 17.96 22.41
N MET A 220 9.18 19.02 21.99
CA MET A 220 7.95 19.52 22.63
C MET A 220 6.74 18.75 22.08
N MET A 221 6.63 17.44 22.43
CA MET A 221 5.69 16.53 21.80
C MET A 221 4.22 16.84 22.10
N ASN A 222 3.89 17.36 23.28
CA ASN A 222 2.50 17.70 23.60
C ASN A 222 1.97 18.84 22.73
N GLU A 223 2.78 19.88 22.54
CA GLU A 223 2.48 21.02 21.69
C GLU A 223 2.47 20.62 20.21
N CYS A 224 3.38 19.73 19.80
CA CYS A 224 3.39 19.12 18.47
C CYS A 224 2.07 18.40 18.19
N ILE A 225 1.62 17.53 19.09
CA ILE A 225 0.37 16.77 18.94
C ILE A 225 -0.84 17.71 18.86
N ASP A 226 -0.88 18.78 19.68
CA ASP A 226 -1.98 19.75 19.65
C ASP A 226 -2.08 20.46 18.30
N ASP A 227 -0.95 20.85 17.74
CA ASP A 227 -0.90 21.50 16.43
C ASP A 227 -1.19 20.52 15.27
N VAL A 228 -0.71 19.28 15.35
CA VAL A 228 -1.05 18.22 14.40
C VAL A 228 -2.56 18.03 14.35
N ILE A 229 -3.20 17.82 15.50
CA ILE A 229 -4.65 17.63 15.59
C ILE A 229 -5.39 18.85 15.02
N LYS A 230 -4.90 20.06 15.34
CA LYS A 230 -5.54 21.28 14.85
C LYS A 230 -5.42 21.44 13.34
N ALA A 231 -4.29 21.10 12.75
CA ALA A 231 -4.11 21.11 11.29
C ALA A 231 -5.00 20.08 10.59
N LEU A 232 -5.08 18.85 11.15
CA LEU A 232 -5.97 17.79 10.65
C LEU A 232 -7.45 18.18 10.76
N ASP A 233 -7.84 18.88 11.83
CA ASP A 233 -9.20 19.38 12.08
C ASP A 233 -9.67 20.43 11.04
N ILE A 234 -8.73 21.20 10.49
CA ILE A 234 -9.07 22.27 9.54
C ILE A 234 -9.31 21.71 8.15
N ASP A 235 -8.40 20.91 7.62
CA ASP A 235 -8.45 20.46 6.23
C ASP A 235 -7.80 19.09 5.95
N GLY A 236 -7.48 18.31 6.99
CA GLY A 236 -6.78 17.02 6.82
C GLY A 236 -5.32 17.15 6.37
N ASN A 237 -4.65 18.23 6.70
CA ASN A 237 -3.33 18.65 6.21
C ASN A 237 -2.29 17.52 6.09
N ASP A 238 -1.78 17.29 4.87
CA ASP A 238 -0.83 16.19 4.56
C ASP A 238 0.46 16.25 5.39
N LYS A 239 1.02 17.44 5.62
CA LYS A 239 2.22 17.59 6.44
C LYS A 239 1.94 17.22 7.91
N ALA A 240 0.79 17.62 8.45
CA ALA A 240 0.37 17.23 9.79
C ALA A 240 0.14 15.72 9.88
N PHE A 241 -0.45 15.12 8.85
CA PHE A 241 -0.61 13.67 8.75
C PHE A 241 0.75 12.94 8.73
N ALA A 242 1.72 13.43 7.94
CA ALA A 242 3.07 12.89 7.93
C ALA A 242 3.76 13.00 9.30
N ILE A 243 3.64 14.17 9.97
CA ILE A 243 4.17 14.38 11.32
C ILE A 243 3.52 13.42 12.34
N MET A 244 2.20 13.24 12.25
CA MET A 244 1.48 12.27 13.09
C MET A 244 2.07 10.87 12.99
N GLN A 245 2.45 10.46 11.81
CA GLN A 245 3.07 9.15 11.57
C GLN A 245 4.51 9.05 12.11
N MET A 246 5.19 10.16 12.37
CA MET A 246 6.55 10.18 12.93
C MET A 246 6.58 10.19 14.46
N ILE A 247 5.43 10.37 15.13
CA ILE A 247 5.35 10.40 16.59
C ILE A 247 5.54 8.99 17.16
N GLU A 248 6.55 8.81 18.00
CA GLU A 248 6.93 7.53 18.60
C GLU A 248 6.59 7.47 20.11
N GLU A 249 6.79 6.30 20.74
CA GLU A 249 6.65 6.16 22.19
C GLU A 249 7.67 7.08 22.94
N PRO A 250 7.30 7.67 24.08
CA PRO A 250 6.06 7.44 24.84
C PRO A 250 4.88 8.33 24.39
N ALA A 251 5.05 9.23 23.41
CA ALA A 251 4.06 10.24 23.02
C ALA A 251 2.86 9.65 22.25
N VAL A 252 2.98 8.45 21.66
CA VAL A 252 1.91 7.76 20.92
C VAL A 252 0.64 7.61 21.75
N ASN A 253 0.75 7.25 23.03
CA ASN A 253 -0.42 7.09 23.89
C ASN A 253 -1.16 8.42 24.11
N THR A 254 -0.43 9.54 24.20
CA THR A 254 -1.02 10.89 24.28
C THR A 254 -1.72 11.25 22.98
N LEU A 255 -1.11 10.94 21.82
CA LEU A 255 -1.70 11.14 20.50
C LEU A 255 -3.03 10.39 20.38
N ILE A 256 -3.04 9.09 20.66
CA ILE A 256 -4.25 8.25 20.61
C ILE A 256 -5.35 8.82 21.51
N ALA A 257 -5.01 9.22 22.74
CA ALA A 257 -5.98 9.80 23.68
C ALA A 257 -6.60 11.08 23.12
N LYS A 258 -5.79 11.98 22.54
CA LYS A 258 -6.28 13.24 21.94
C LYS A 258 -7.10 13.02 20.67
N LEU A 259 -6.70 12.07 19.80
CA LEU A 259 -7.48 11.68 18.62
C LEU A 259 -8.87 11.12 19.02
N LYS A 260 -8.94 10.27 20.04
CA LYS A 260 -10.22 9.76 20.58
C LYS A 260 -11.11 10.85 21.18
N ILE A 261 -10.52 11.89 21.78
CA ILE A 261 -11.28 13.06 22.22
C ILE A 261 -11.93 13.77 21.03
N GLN A 262 -11.21 13.93 19.90
CA GLN A 262 -11.80 14.52 18.69
C GLN A 262 -12.88 13.64 18.10
N GLN A 263 -12.65 12.33 18.00
CA GLN A 263 -13.68 11.36 17.61
C GLN A 263 -14.97 11.50 18.44
N THR A 264 -14.85 11.74 19.75
CA THR A 264 -16.02 11.95 20.62
C THR A 264 -16.68 13.31 20.38
N LYS A 265 -15.90 14.36 20.08
CA LYS A 265 -16.44 15.71 19.79
C LYS A 265 -17.11 15.80 18.43
N GLN A 266 -16.60 15.05 17.45
CA GLN A 266 -17.04 15.05 16.07
C GLN A 266 -17.39 13.62 15.62
N PRO A 267 -18.45 13.02 16.15
CA PRO A 267 -18.77 11.59 15.94
C PRO A 267 -19.17 11.25 14.51
N ASN A 268 -19.46 12.23 13.68
CA ASN A 268 -19.84 12.06 12.27
C ASN A 268 -18.67 12.26 11.30
N GLU A 269 -17.47 12.54 11.82
CA GLU A 269 -16.25 12.70 11.02
C GLU A 269 -15.46 11.39 11.02
N ALA A 270 -15.47 10.68 9.89
CA ALA A 270 -14.80 9.38 9.72
C ALA A 270 -13.27 9.47 9.92
N GLY A 271 -12.68 10.60 9.53
CA GLY A 271 -11.24 10.85 9.57
C GLY A 271 -10.60 10.60 10.95
N TRP A 272 -11.28 10.95 12.04
CA TRP A 272 -10.74 10.72 13.39
C TRP A 272 -10.59 9.24 13.74
N SER A 273 -11.56 8.43 13.34
CA SER A 273 -11.48 6.97 13.49
C SER A 273 -10.38 6.39 12.61
N TYR A 274 -10.25 6.88 11.41
CA TYR A 274 -9.20 6.49 10.46
C TYR A 274 -7.80 6.81 11.02
N TYR A 275 -7.56 8.01 11.53
CA TYR A 275 -6.27 8.38 12.13
C TYR A 275 -5.91 7.52 13.36
N VAL A 276 -6.88 7.19 14.20
CA VAL A 276 -6.68 6.23 15.30
C VAL A 276 -6.24 4.87 14.77
N GLY A 277 -6.85 4.41 13.67
CA GLY A 277 -6.49 3.16 12.98
C GLY A 277 -5.04 3.17 12.52
N ILE A 278 -4.61 4.22 11.81
CA ILE A 278 -3.22 4.39 11.32
C ILE A 278 -2.21 4.30 12.47
N VAL A 279 -2.50 4.97 13.60
CA VAL A 279 -1.57 4.96 14.74
C VAL A 279 -1.49 3.57 15.38
N TYR A 280 -2.60 2.84 15.47
CA TYR A 280 -2.58 1.45 15.96
C TYR A 280 -1.89 0.48 15.00
N GLU A 281 -2.16 0.60 13.68
CA GLU A 281 -1.54 -0.22 12.63
C GLU A 281 -0.02 -0.10 12.68
N ARG A 282 0.51 1.12 12.70
CA ARG A 282 1.94 1.39 12.80
C ARG A 282 2.57 0.79 14.07
N GLY A 283 1.84 0.78 15.17
CA GLY A 283 2.27 0.16 16.42
C GLY A 283 2.07 -1.36 16.46
N GLY A 284 1.76 -2.02 15.34
CA GLY A 284 1.53 -3.48 15.26
C GLY A 284 0.26 -3.95 15.99
N LYS A 285 -0.60 -3.01 16.40
CA LYS A 285 -1.85 -3.33 17.13
C LYS A 285 -2.99 -3.52 16.12
N TYR A 286 -2.81 -4.47 15.21
CA TYR A 286 -3.63 -4.65 14.02
C TYR A 286 -5.13 -4.82 14.31
N MET A 287 -5.51 -5.62 15.33
CA MET A 287 -6.93 -5.77 15.68
C MET A 287 -7.56 -4.45 16.14
N LYS A 288 -6.83 -3.62 16.92
CA LYS A 288 -7.34 -2.29 17.33
C LYS A 288 -7.41 -1.33 16.13
N ALA A 289 -6.50 -1.45 15.17
CA ALA A 289 -6.54 -0.71 13.93
C ALA A 289 -7.80 -1.08 13.10
N ILE A 290 -8.06 -2.39 12.95
CA ILE A 290 -9.26 -2.90 12.27
C ILE A 290 -10.55 -2.36 12.92
N ASP A 291 -10.64 -2.36 14.26
CA ASP A 291 -11.80 -1.81 14.96
C ASP A 291 -11.99 -0.31 14.68
N ALA A 292 -10.88 0.44 14.65
CA ALA A 292 -10.92 1.86 14.37
C ALA A 292 -11.31 2.15 12.90
N TYR A 293 -10.78 1.39 11.94
CA TYR A 293 -11.17 1.50 10.53
C TYR A 293 -12.64 1.10 10.30
N LYS A 294 -13.12 0.03 10.96
CA LYS A 294 -14.53 -0.33 10.94
C LYS A 294 -15.42 0.74 11.55
N ALA A 295 -14.94 1.48 12.55
CA ALA A 295 -15.67 2.63 13.10
C ALA A 295 -15.74 3.78 12.08
N ALA A 296 -14.68 4.04 11.32
CA ALA A 296 -14.69 5.01 10.21
C ALA A 296 -15.72 4.60 9.13
N LEU A 297 -15.70 3.34 8.71
CA LEU A 297 -16.61 2.80 7.69
C LEU A 297 -18.10 2.82 8.11
N LYS A 298 -18.42 2.86 9.40
CA LYS A 298 -19.80 3.05 9.86
C LYS A 298 -20.31 4.46 9.63
N ILE A 299 -19.41 5.44 9.54
CA ILE A 299 -19.72 6.84 9.31
C ILE A 299 -19.74 7.12 7.81
N GLU A 300 -18.71 6.68 7.13
CA GLU A 300 -18.53 6.88 5.69
C GLU A 300 -17.92 5.64 5.04
N GLN A 301 -18.56 5.18 3.95
CA GLN A 301 -18.07 4.06 3.17
C GLN A 301 -17.06 4.56 2.15
N SER A 302 -15.82 4.10 2.26
CA SER A 302 -14.75 4.38 1.29
C SER A 302 -13.79 3.21 1.16
N ASP A 303 -13.04 3.18 0.07
CA ASP A 303 -12.11 2.13 -0.31
C ASP A 303 -10.91 2.03 0.63
N VAL A 304 -10.31 3.17 0.98
CA VAL A 304 -9.04 3.23 1.73
C VAL A 304 -9.09 2.47 3.07
N PRO A 305 -10.09 2.65 3.96
CA PRO A 305 -10.17 1.86 5.18
C PRO A 305 -10.33 0.36 4.93
N TYR A 306 -11.03 -0.07 3.86
CA TYR A 306 -11.11 -1.48 3.50
C TYR A 306 -9.76 -2.04 3.07
N GLY A 307 -8.99 -1.30 2.26
CA GLY A 307 -7.62 -1.65 1.90
C GLY A 307 -6.72 -1.82 3.13
N ARG A 308 -6.81 -0.87 4.10
CA ARG A 308 -6.06 -0.95 5.37
C ARG A 308 -6.48 -2.11 6.26
N ILE A 309 -7.78 -2.42 6.33
CA ILE A 309 -8.27 -3.61 7.05
C ILE A 309 -7.72 -4.88 6.41
N SER A 310 -7.66 -4.93 5.08
CA SER A 310 -7.05 -6.04 4.35
C SER A 310 -5.58 -6.22 4.73
N ASP A 311 -4.79 -5.14 4.68
CA ASP A 311 -3.38 -5.16 5.07
C ASP A 311 -3.21 -5.66 6.54
N CYS A 312 -4.05 -5.17 7.46
CA CYS A 312 -4.03 -5.62 8.86
C CYS A 312 -4.40 -7.11 9.04
N TYR A 313 -5.36 -7.62 8.27
CA TYR A 313 -5.71 -9.04 8.32
C TYR A 313 -4.63 -9.92 7.69
N ASP A 314 -3.96 -9.46 6.64
CA ASP A 314 -2.81 -10.12 6.03
C ASP A 314 -1.67 -10.27 7.04
N GLU A 315 -1.30 -9.20 7.72
CA GLU A 315 -0.30 -9.19 8.80
C GLU A 315 -0.65 -10.12 9.97
N LEU A 316 -1.94 -10.39 10.19
CA LEU A 316 -2.43 -11.35 11.19
C LEU A 316 -2.56 -12.78 10.64
N GLY A 317 -2.30 -13.01 9.34
CA GLY A 317 -2.44 -14.28 8.66
C GLY A 317 -3.90 -14.72 8.47
N PHE A 318 -4.85 -13.78 8.46
CA PHE A 318 -6.27 -14.03 8.16
C PHE A 318 -6.56 -13.74 6.68
N TYR A 319 -5.92 -14.50 5.80
CA TYR A 319 -5.89 -14.25 4.36
C TYR A 319 -7.27 -14.16 3.70
N GLU A 320 -8.25 -14.99 4.11
CA GLU A 320 -9.61 -14.95 3.56
C GLU A 320 -10.31 -13.63 3.92
N LEU A 321 -10.13 -13.13 5.15
CA LEU A 321 -10.68 -11.84 5.58
C LEU A 321 -9.96 -10.68 4.90
N ALA A 322 -8.66 -10.81 4.68
CA ALA A 322 -7.89 -9.84 3.90
C ALA A 322 -8.44 -9.75 2.48
N LEU A 323 -8.62 -10.88 1.80
CA LEU A 323 -9.15 -10.94 0.44
C LEU A 323 -10.58 -10.39 0.34
N GLU A 324 -11.45 -10.69 1.33
CA GLU A 324 -12.80 -10.12 1.39
C GLU A 324 -12.77 -8.59 1.43
N ASN A 325 -11.93 -8.01 2.28
CA ASN A 325 -11.83 -6.56 2.43
C ASN A 325 -11.15 -5.91 1.23
N MET A 326 -10.14 -6.57 0.63
CA MET A 326 -9.52 -6.10 -0.61
C MET A 326 -10.54 -6.03 -1.76
N ASN A 327 -11.40 -7.04 -1.90
CA ASN A 327 -12.46 -7.01 -2.90
C ASN A 327 -13.45 -5.87 -2.67
N LYS A 328 -13.79 -5.54 -1.41
CA LYS A 328 -14.65 -4.38 -1.10
C LYS A 328 -13.98 -3.05 -1.45
N ALA A 329 -12.67 -2.91 -1.22
CA ALA A 329 -11.93 -1.73 -1.65
C ALA A 329 -12.00 -1.57 -3.18
N MET A 330 -11.76 -2.64 -3.93
CA MET A 330 -11.84 -2.66 -5.40
C MET A 330 -13.27 -2.41 -5.94
N GLU A 331 -14.32 -2.79 -5.21
CA GLU A 331 -15.71 -2.48 -5.59
C GLU A 331 -16.01 -0.99 -5.46
N LEU A 332 -15.38 -0.30 -4.51
CA LEU A 332 -15.58 1.13 -4.25
C LEU A 332 -14.69 2.01 -5.14
N ASP A 333 -13.47 1.58 -5.39
CA ASP A 333 -12.56 2.22 -6.36
C ASP A 333 -12.00 1.16 -7.33
N PRO A 334 -12.70 0.90 -8.45
CA PRO A 334 -12.25 -0.07 -9.46
C PRO A 334 -11.09 0.44 -10.31
N GLU A 335 -10.76 1.72 -10.26
CA GLU A 335 -9.70 2.34 -11.06
C GLU A 335 -8.35 2.33 -10.33
N ASP A 336 -8.32 2.11 -9.01
CA ASP A 336 -7.07 2.01 -8.27
C ASP A 336 -6.38 0.66 -8.52
N VAL A 337 -5.40 0.66 -9.41
CA VAL A 337 -4.60 -0.50 -9.78
C VAL A 337 -3.78 -1.08 -8.62
N ASN A 338 -3.52 -0.29 -7.57
CA ASN A 338 -2.75 -0.77 -6.42
C ASN A 338 -3.49 -1.88 -5.68
N TYR A 339 -4.83 -1.82 -5.61
CA TYR A 339 -5.63 -2.89 -5.01
C TYR A 339 -5.55 -4.19 -5.82
N VAL A 340 -5.47 -4.10 -7.15
CA VAL A 340 -5.30 -5.28 -8.02
C VAL A 340 -3.95 -5.94 -7.75
N GLY A 341 -2.87 -5.15 -7.64
CA GLY A 341 -1.53 -5.65 -7.32
C GLY A 341 -1.47 -6.32 -5.93
N LYS A 342 -2.00 -5.66 -4.91
CA LYS A 342 -2.09 -6.22 -3.55
C LYS A 342 -2.91 -7.52 -3.49
N LYS A 343 -4.03 -7.56 -4.21
CA LYS A 343 -4.84 -8.77 -4.32
C LYS A 343 -4.06 -9.92 -4.95
N ALA A 344 -3.28 -9.64 -5.97
CA ALA A 344 -2.45 -10.66 -6.63
C ALA A 344 -1.38 -11.22 -5.68
N ASP A 345 -0.70 -10.36 -4.92
CA ASP A 345 0.28 -10.78 -3.93
C ASP A 345 -0.39 -11.62 -2.82
N LEU A 346 -1.55 -11.20 -2.31
CA LEU A 346 -2.32 -11.94 -1.31
C LEU A 346 -2.77 -13.32 -1.82
N LEU A 347 -3.25 -13.41 -3.06
CA LEU A 347 -3.62 -14.69 -3.68
C LEU A 347 -2.42 -15.62 -3.83
N TYR A 348 -1.25 -15.07 -4.15
CA TYR A 348 -0.02 -15.85 -4.21
C TYR A 348 0.37 -16.41 -2.83
N ASP A 349 0.32 -15.60 -1.77
CA ASP A 349 0.61 -16.03 -0.39
C ASP A 349 -0.40 -17.09 0.10
N MET A 350 -1.65 -17.04 -0.37
CA MET A 350 -2.67 -18.08 -0.16
C MET A 350 -2.40 -19.38 -0.95
N GLY A 351 -1.37 -19.43 -1.79
CA GLY A 351 -1.09 -20.56 -2.68
C GLY A 351 -2.00 -20.66 -3.91
N LYS A 352 -2.76 -19.61 -4.21
CA LYS A 352 -3.66 -19.51 -5.37
C LYS A 352 -2.95 -18.90 -6.58
N GLY A 353 -1.86 -19.54 -7.00
CA GLY A 353 -0.94 -18.97 -7.99
C GLY A 353 -1.60 -18.60 -9.32
N GLN A 354 -2.55 -19.43 -9.83
CA GLN A 354 -3.25 -19.07 -11.07
C GLN A 354 -4.14 -17.85 -10.93
N GLU A 355 -4.89 -17.74 -9.82
CA GLU A 355 -5.72 -16.55 -9.55
C GLU A 355 -4.87 -15.28 -9.39
N ALA A 356 -3.66 -15.43 -8.83
CA ALA A 356 -2.69 -14.33 -8.72
C ALA A 356 -2.18 -13.87 -10.11
N ILE A 357 -1.89 -14.80 -11.03
CA ILE A 357 -1.54 -14.49 -12.42
C ILE A 357 -2.69 -13.76 -13.11
N ASP A 358 -3.93 -14.24 -12.95
CA ASP A 358 -5.12 -13.62 -13.54
C ASP A 358 -5.31 -12.17 -13.04
N ALA A 359 -4.99 -11.92 -11.76
CA ALA A 359 -5.01 -10.56 -11.20
C ALA A 359 -3.91 -9.67 -11.82
N TRP A 360 -2.68 -10.18 -11.99
CA TRP A 360 -1.62 -9.45 -12.69
C TRP A 360 -1.95 -9.21 -14.17
N ASP A 361 -2.72 -10.10 -14.83
CA ASP A 361 -3.24 -9.87 -16.17
C ASP A 361 -4.16 -8.66 -16.25
N ILE A 362 -5.00 -8.47 -15.22
CA ILE A 362 -5.85 -7.29 -15.11
C ILE A 362 -5.01 -6.04 -14.89
N PHE A 363 -4.05 -6.09 -13.95
CA PHE A 363 -3.14 -4.97 -13.68
C PHE A 363 -2.42 -4.49 -14.95
N ILE A 364 -1.81 -5.41 -15.69
CA ILE A 364 -1.06 -5.11 -16.91
C ILE A 364 -1.95 -4.52 -18.02
N LYS A 365 -3.22 -4.89 -18.09
CA LYS A 365 -4.15 -4.26 -19.04
C LYS A 365 -4.43 -2.80 -18.71
N LEU A 366 -4.39 -2.43 -17.44
CA LEU A 366 -4.61 -1.06 -16.97
C LEU A 366 -3.30 -0.25 -17.05
N GLU A 367 -2.17 -0.85 -16.67
CA GLU A 367 -0.85 -0.20 -16.57
C GLU A 367 0.17 -0.98 -17.41
N GLN A 368 0.14 -0.77 -18.74
CA GLN A 368 0.95 -1.53 -19.71
C GLN A 368 2.45 -1.22 -19.64
N GLU A 369 2.83 -0.06 -19.13
CA GLU A 369 4.24 0.38 -19.04
C GLU A 369 4.86 0.14 -17.66
N TYR A 370 4.14 -0.51 -16.75
CA TYR A 370 4.64 -0.78 -15.40
C TYR A 370 5.43 -2.10 -15.37
N PHE A 371 6.74 -2.04 -15.58
CA PHE A 371 7.62 -3.22 -15.68
C PHE A 371 7.55 -4.17 -14.47
N PRO A 372 7.33 -3.72 -13.19
CA PRO A 372 7.28 -4.64 -12.06
C PRO A 372 6.12 -5.64 -12.13
N ALA A 373 5.02 -5.29 -12.80
CA ALA A 373 3.89 -6.20 -12.97
C ALA A 373 4.25 -7.41 -13.87
N TYR A 374 4.97 -7.17 -14.94
CA TYR A 374 5.49 -8.25 -15.80
C TYR A 374 6.50 -9.12 -15.05
N TYR A 375 7.43 -8.50 -14.31
CA TYR A 375 8.39 -9.25 -13.48
C TYR A 375 7.68 -10.14 -12.45
N ARG A 376 6.71 -9.61 -11.69
CA ARG A 376 5.96 -10.37 -10.69
C ARG A 376 5.14 -11.50 -11.31
N ARG A 377 4.45 -11.25 -12.43
CA ARG A 377 3.70 -12.29 -13.14
C ARG A 377 4.64 -13.38 -13.69
N GLY A 378 5.77 -12.98 -14.25
CA GLY A 378 6.82 -13.90 -14.70
C GLY A 378 7.34 -14.79 -13.56
N PHE A 379 7.60 -14.21 -12.38
CA PHE A 379 7.99 -14.95 -11.20
C PHE A 379 6.91 -15.95 -10.72
N MET A 380 5.63 -15.58 -10.79
CA MET A 380 4.54 -16.50 -10.44
C MET A 380 4.40 -17.63 -11.45
N LYS A 381 4.56 -17.34 -12.75
CA LYS A 381 4.58 -18.37 -13.82
C LYS A 381 5.75 -19.34 -13.66
N ASP A 382 6.93 -18.82 -13.31
CA ASP A 382 8.11 -19.61 -12.98
C ASP A 382 7.80 -20.60 -11.85
N ASN A 383 7.26 -20.14 -10.73
CA ASN A 383 6.89 -20.98 -9.60
C ASN A 383 5.80 -22.03 -9.93
N LEU A 384 5.01 -21.83 -10.99
CA LEU A 384 4.03 -22.78 -11.49
C LEU A 384 4.59 -23.68 -12.60
N GLY A 385 5.86 -23.50 -13.00
CA GLY A 385 6.53 -24.27 -14.04
C GLY A 385 6.17 -23.88 -15.47
N ASP A 386 5.55 -22.71 -15.67
CA ASP A 386 5.31 -22.15 -17.02
C ASP A 386 6.57 -21.41 -17.51
N VAL A 387 7.54 -22.19 -17.96
CA VAL A 387 8.87 -21.72 -18.39
C VAL A 387 8.76 -20.71 -19.55
N ASP A 388 7.93 -20.99 -20.56
CA ASP A 388 7.81 -20.12 -21.72
C ASP A 388 7.11 -18.82 -21.37
N GLY A 389 6.04 -18.87 -20.61
CA GLY A 389 5.32 -17.69 -20.14
C GLY A 389 6.16 -16.80 -19.20
N ALA A 390 7.02 -17.41 -18.37
CA ALA A 390 7.97 -16.68 -17.53
C ALA A 390 9.02 -15.94 -18.37
N ILE A 391 9.60 -16.58 -19.40
CA ILE A 391 10.55 -15.96 -20.34
C ILE A 391 9.91 -14.77 -21.06
N GLU A 392 8.67 -14.89 -21.51
CA GLU A 392 7.94 -13.82 -22.18
C GLU A 392 7.79 -12.61 -21.24
N ASP A 393 7.34 -12.83 -20.03
CA ASP A 393 7.11 -11.78 -19.04
C ASP A 393 8.41 -11.12 -18.58
N TYR A 394 9.46 -11.88 -18.29
CA TYR A 394 10.78 -11.31 -17.98
C TYR A 394 11.34 -10.50 -19.15
N SER A 395 11.10 -10.95 -20.40
CA SER A 395 11.52 -10.21 -21.58
C SER A 395 10.75 -8.91 -21.76
N ALA A 396 9.45 -8.87 -21.43
CA ALA A 396 8.65 -7.66 -21.42
C ALA A 396 9.14 -6.67 -20.34
N ALA A 397 9.42 -7.16 -19.13
CA ALA A 397 9.98 -6.34 -18.06
C ALA A 397 11.34 -5.71 -18.47
N ILE A 398 12.24 -6.49 -19.10
CA ILE A 398 13.53 -6.01 -19.61
C ILE A 398 13.35 -4.97 -20.72
N ALA A 399 12.36 -5.12 -21.58
CA ALA A 399 12.11 -4.16 -22.66
C ALA A 399 11.65 -2.79 -22.11
N LEU A 400 10.92 -2.78 -21.01
CA LEU A 400 10.44 -1.57 -20.33
C LEU A 400 11.53 -0.93 -19.45
N GLU A 401 12.31 -1.75 -18.72
CA GLU A 401 13.37 -1.29 -17.82
C GLU A 401 14.63 -2.15 -18.02
N PRO A 402 15.49 -1.79 -18.99
CA PRO A 402 16.68 -2.58 -19.34
C PRO A 402 17.77 -2.61 -18.25
N ASP A 403 17.73 -1.65 -17.33
CA ASP A 403 18.77 -1.51 -16.28
C ASP A 403 18.40 -2.26 -14.98
N TYR A 404 17.25 -2.94 -14.93
CA TYR A 404 16.80 -3.71 -13.78
C TYR A 404 17.27 -5.17 -13.86
N ALA A 405 18.12 -5.62 -12.92
CA ALA A 405 18.86 -6.88 -13.01
C ALA A 405 18.00 -8.15 -12.81
N TYR A 406 16.99 -8.12 -11.94
CA TYR A 406 16.23 -9.31 -11.56
C TYR A 406 15.54 -10.06 -12.71
N PRO A 407 14.89 -9.39 -13.69
CA PRO A 407 14.28 -10.12 -14.81
C PRO A 407 15.30 -10.87 -15.67
N TYR A 408 16.54 -10.36 -15.78
CA TYR A 408 17.61 -11.09 -16.46
C TYR A 408 17.99 -12.37 -15.69
N LEU A 409 18.07 -12.30 -14.35
CA LEU A 409 18.35 -13.48 -13.53
C LEU A 409 17.26 -14.54 -13.72
N GLY A 410 15.98 -14.15 -13.51
CA GLY A 410 14.86 -15.06 -13.69
C GLY A 410 14.81 -15.68 -15.10
N ARG A 411 15.00 -14.84 -16.15
CA ARG A 411 15.01 -15.35 -17.53
C ARG A 411 16.18 -16.29 -17.80
N ALA A 412 17.35 -16.02 -17.23
CA ALA A 412 18.51 -16.89 -17.35
C ALA A 412 18.26 -18.27 -16.75
N ASP A 413 17.63 -18.31 -15.57
CA ASP A 413 17.26 -19.57 -14.91
C ASP A 413 16.27 -20.37 -15.79
N GLN A 414 15.29 -19.71 -16.40
CA GLN A 414 14.37 -20.38 -17.34
C GLN A 414 15.10 -20.90 -18.62
N TYR A 415 16.05 -20.13 -19.16
CA TYR A 415 16.88 -20.61 -20.28
C TYR A 415 17.72 -21.82 -19.90
N MET A 416 18.22 -21.89 -18.65
CA MET A 416 18.92 -23.09 -18.17
C MET A 416 18.01 -24.30 -18.13
N LEU A 417 16.76 -24.18 -17.68
CA LEU A 417 15.76 -25.25 -17.68
C LEU A 417 15.47 -25.74 -19.11
N LYS A 418 15.43 -24.84 -20.10
CA LYS A 418 15.25 -25.18 -21.54
C LYS A 418 16.52 -25.75 -22.17
N GLY A 419 17.66 -25.74 -21.49
CA GLY A 419 18.95 -26.14 -22.05
C GLY A 419 19.59 -25.10 -22.97
N GLU A 420 19.07 -23.87 -23.01
CA GLU A 420 19.57 -22.73 -23.82
C GLU A 420 20.74 -22.02 -23.11
N LYS A 421 21.82 -22.76 -22.86
CA LYS A 421 22.94 -22.33 -22.02
C LYS A 421 23.58 -21.02 -22.46
N GLU A 422 23.75 -20.79 -23.76
CA GLU A 422 24.37 -19.57 -24.30
C GLU A 422 23.50 -18.33 -24.02
N ALA A 423 22.18 -18.48 -24.08
CA ALA A 423 21.25 -17.41 -23.73
C ALA A 423 21.32 -17.10 -22.22
N ALA A 424 21.24 -18.14 -21.38
CA ALA A 424 21.36 -18.02 -19.95
C ALA A 424 22.69 -17.31 -19.53
N MET A 425 23.81 -17.74 -20.11
CA MET A 425 25.12 -17.14 -19.80
C MET A 425 25.23 -15.67 -20.23
N ARG A 426 24.50 -15.24 -21.27
CA ARG A 426 24.43 -13.82 -21.64
C ARG A 426 23.68 -13.01 -20.57
N ASP A 427 22.54 -13.51 -20.13
CA ASP A 427 21.72 -12.84 -19.14
C ASP A 427 22.40 -12.80 -17.76
N TYR A 428 23.03 -13.89 -17.29
CA TYR A 428 23.82 -13.85 -16.05
C TYR A 428 24.97 -12.82 -16.11
N ARG A 429 25.64 -12.65 -17.27
CA ARG A 429 26.66 -11.61 -17.42
C ARG A 429 26.04 -10.21 -17.39
N MET A 430 24.84 -10.04 -17.91
CA MET A 430 24.12 -8.77 -17.84
C MET A 430 23.79 -8.43 -16.38
N VAL A 431 23.28 -9.39 -15.57
CA VAL A 431 23.05 -9.20 -14.14
C VAL A 431 24.29 -8.65 -13.44
N VAL A 432 25.46 -9.27 -13.66
CA VAL A 432 26.73 -8.84 -13.06
C VAL A 432 27.18 -7.46 -13.53
N GLN A 433 26.80 -7.04 -14.73
CA GLN A 433 27.12 -5.71 -15.25
C GLN A 433 26.19 -4.62 -14.69
N LEU A 434 24.92 -4.94 -14.46
CA LEU A 434 23.93 -4.00 -13.94
C LEU A 434 24.00 -3.87 -12.41
N ASP A 435 24.13 -5.00 -11.72
CA ASP A 435 24.15 -5.06 -10.27
C ASP A 435 25.60 -5.11 -9.75
N THR A 436 26.22 -3.95 -9.69
CA THR A 436 27.65 -3.80 -9.35
C THR A 436 27.89 -3.37 -7.91
N VAL A 437 26.86 -2.80 -7.24
CA VAL A 437 26.95 -2.27 -5.87
C VAL A 437 26.11 -3.12 -4.94
N PRO A 438 26.72 -3.86 -3.99
CA PRO A 438 25.99 -4.70 -3.06
C PRO A 438 24.97 -3.89 -2.23
N SER A 439 23.70 -4.30 -2.27
CA SER A 439 22.58 -3.68 -1.57
C SER A 439 21.51 -4.71 -1.23
N ASP A 440 20.47 -4.30 -0.49
CA ASP A 440 19.32 -5.13 -0.15
C ASP A 440 18.54 -5.65 -1.39
N ASN A 441 18.70 -4.96 -2.51
CA ASN A 441 18.04 -5.29 -3.77
C ASN A 441 19.04 -5.89 -4.79
N SER A 442 20.04 -6.62 -4.32
CA SER A 442 21.05 -7.21 -5.20
C SER A 442 20.78 -8.69 -5.48
N CYS A 443 21.08 -9.12 -6.71
CA CYS A 443 20.94 -10.50 -7.15
C CYS A 443 22.21 -11.04 -7.89
N ALA A 444 23.25 -10.21 -8.03
CA ALA A 444 24.48 -10.58 -8.73
C ALA A 444 25.22 -11.76 -8.10
N GLN A 445 25.09 -12.01 -6.81
CA GLN A 445 25.65 -13.16 -6.12
C GLN A 445 25.20 -14.51 -6.74
N TYR A 446 23.95 -14.61 -7.15
CA TYR A 446 23.40 -15.79 -7.83
C TYR A 446 23.96 -15.93 -9.25
N ALA A 447 24.05 -14.81 -9.97
CA ALA A 447 24.62 -14.79 -11.31
C ALA A 447 26.12 -15.17 -11.29
N TYR A 448 26.91 -14.66 -10.33
CA TYR A 448 28.30 -15.10 -10.16
C TYR A 448 28.40 -16.60 -9.91
N LEU A 449 27.52 -17.16 -9.07
CA LEU A 449 27.48 -18.60 -8.83
C LEU A 449 27.20 -19.40 -10.12
N CYS A 450 26.21 -18.99 -10.90
CA CYS A 450 25.83 -19.63 -12.16
C CYS A 450 26.93 -19.50 -13.24
N LEU A 451 27.73 -18.43 -13.19
CA LEU A 451 28.92 -18.26 -14.04
C LEU A 451 30.12 -19.08 -13.56
N GLY A 452 30.02 -19.78 -12.43
CA GLY A 452 31.10 -20.58 -11.84
C GLY A 452 32.07 -19.79 -10.97
N GLU A 453 31.80 -18.53 -10.70
CA GLU A 453 32.65 -17.59 -9.98
C GLU A 453 32.33 -17.59 -8.46
N LYS A 454 32.42 -18.77 -7.82
CA LYS A 454 31.99 -18.99 -6.42
C LYS A 454 32.55 -17.98 -5.41
N GLU A 455 33.85 -17.65 -5.51
CA GLU A 455 34.48 -16.73 -4.57
C GLU A 455 33.96 -15.29 -4.71
N LYS A 456 33.62 -14.87 -5.94
CA LYS A 456 32.98 -13.58 -6.15
C LYS A 456 31.56 -13.57 -5.62
N ALA A 457 30.78 -14.64 -5.82
CA ALA A 457 29.45 -14.81 -5.25
C ALA A 457 29.45 -14.63 -3.73
N LYS A 458 30.38 -15.30 -3.03
CA LYS A 458 30.55 -15.17 -1.58
C LYS A 458 30.95 -13.75 -1.16
N SER A 459 31.94 -13.18 -1.86
CA SER A 459 32.43 -11.83 -1.55
C SER A 459 31.33 -10.79 -1.71
N PHE A 460 30.51 -10.92 -2.76
CA PHE A 460 29.40 -10.03 -3.03
C PHE A 460 28.30 -10.17 -1.97
N GLN A 461 27.91 -11.42 -1.63
CA GLN A 461 26.93 -11.68 -0.57
C GLN A 461 27.42 -11.17 0.80
N ASN A 462 28.69 -11.37 1.15
CA ASN A 462 29.23 -10.84 2.40
C ASN A 462 29.16 -9.31 2.44
N ALA A 463 29.45 -8.64 1.31
CA ALA A 463 29.35 -7.18 1.24
C ALA A 463 27.90 -6.67 1.39
N ILE A 464 26.90 -7.44 0.93
CA ILE A 464 25.49 -7.15 1.23
C ILE A 464 25.25 -7.22 2.75
N LEU A 465 25.71 -8.29 3.38
CA LEU A 465 25.50 -8.52 4.82
C LEU A 465 26.26 -7.55 5.73
N GLU A 466 27.38 -6.96 5.25
CA GLU A 466 28.11 -5.93 5.98
C GLU A 466 27.33 -4.60 6.04
N ASN A 467 26.44 -4.35 5.07
CA ASN A 467 25.71 -3.10 4.93
C ASN A 467 24.22 -3.21 5.28
N SER A 468 23.74 -4.42 5.57
CA SER A 468 22.32 -4.68 5.78
C SER A 468 22.06 -5.73 6.86
N ASP A 469 21.09 -5.43 7.70
CA ASP A 469 20.56 -6.34 8.73
C ASP A 469 19.24 -7.01 8.33
N SER A 470 18.85 -6.90 7.05
CA SER A 470 17.59 -7.46 6.54
C SER A 470 17.54 -8.99 6.70
N PRO A 471 16.49 -9.55 7.33
CA PRO A 471 16.33 -11.00 7.46
C PRO A 471 16.35 -11.73 6.10
N GLY A 472 15.85 -11.08 5.05
CA GLY A 472 15.84 -11.61 3.68
C GLY A 472 17.25 -11.88 3.16
N ASN A 473 18.19 -10.94 3.36
CA ASN A 473 19.57 -11.10 2.90
C ASN A 473 20.31 -12.26 3.57
N TYR A 474 19.97 -12.59 4.82
CA TYR A 474 20.49 -13.78 5.48
C TYR A 474 19.84 -15.07 4.95
N TYR A 475 18.56 -14.99 4.53
CA TYR A 475 17.91 -16.10 3.84
C TYR A 475 18.53 -16.33 2.45
N ASP A 476 18.76 -15.27 1.68
CA ASP A 476 19.46 -15.34 0.39
C ASP A 476 20.87 -15.91 0.52
N ALA A 477 21.58 -15.54 1.60
CA ALA A 477 22.86 -16.19 1.90
C ALA A 477 22.69 -17.70 2.18
N ALA A 478 21.66 -18.10 2.91
CA ALA A 478 21.39 -19.52 3.15
C ALA A 478 21.14 -20.27 1.83
N CYS A 479 20.33 -19.71 0.92
CA CYS A 479 20.08 -20.25 -0.43
C CYS A 479 21.38 -20.36 -1.24
N LEU A 480 22.15 -19.29 -1.29
CA LEU A 480 23.40 -19.24 -2.04
C LEU A 480 24.38 -20.32 -1.56
N TYR A 481 24.58 -20.46 -0.25
CA TYR A 481 25.48 -21.45 0.34
C TYR A 481 24.96 -22.88 0.19
N ALA A 482 23.63 -23.09 0.21
CA ALA A 482 23.03 -24.39 -0.10
C ALA A 482 23.32 -24.82 -1.54
N ARG A 483 23.13 -23.93 -2.51
CA ARG A 483 23.45 -24.17 -3.95
C ARG A 483 24.94 -24.43 -4.16
N MET A 484 25.82 -23.88 -3.33
CA MET A 484 27.24 -24.17 -3.34
C MET A 484 27.61 -25.54 -2.75
N GLY A 485 26.67 -26.17 -2.05
CA GLY A 485 26.90 -27.42 -1.31
C GLY A 485 27.52 -27.24 0.08
N GLU A 486 27.58 -25.98 0.57
CA GLU A 486 28.16 -25.63 1.87
C GLU A 486 27.07 -25.67 2.96
N LYS A 487 26.60 -26.89 3.24
CA LYS A 487 25.39 -27.19 4.03
C LYS A 487 25.39 -26.59 5.44
N ASP A 488 26.52 -26.66 6.15
CA ASP A 488 26.61 -26.15 7.52
C ASP A 488 26.55 -24.60 7.54
N ALA A 489 27.19 -23.93 6.57
CA ALA A 489 27.12 -22.49 6.43
C ALA A 489 25.71 -22.05 6.08
N SER A 490 25.06 -22.74 5.14
CA SER A 490 23.66 -22.49 4.77
C SER A 490 22.72 -22.57 5.98
N LEU A 491 22.87 -23.64 6.80
CA LEU A 491 22.04 -23.83 8.00
C LEU A 491 22.26 -22.70 9.02
N ASN A 492 23.51 -22.23 9.18
CA ASN A 492 23.83 -21.12 10.08
C ASN A 492 23.20 -19.80 9.58
N PHE A 493 23.25 -19.53 8.28
CA PHE A 493 22.61 -18.34 7.71
C PHE A 493 21.08 -18.41 7.81
N LEU A 494 20.47 -19.58 7.57
CA LEU A 494 19.04 -19.80 7.79
C LEU A 494 18.65 -19.54 9.24
N LYS A 495 19.43 -20.03 10.20
CA LYS A 495 19.21 -19.76 11.62
C LYS A 495 19.24 -18.24 11.89
N THR A 496 20.25 -17.55 11.38
CA THR A 496 20.37 -16.10 11.55
C THR A 496 19.19 -15.35 10.91
N ALA A 497 18.73 -15.76 9.73
CA ALA A 497 17.55 -15.19 9.08
C ALA A 497 16.31 -15.34 9.98
N LEU A 498 16.07 -16.51 10.54
CA LEU A 498 14.96 -16.79 11.46
C LEU A 498 15.08 -15.99 12.78
N GLU A 499 16.28 -15.90 13.36
CA GLU A 499 16.58 -15.08 14.54
C GLU A 499 16.29 -13.59 14.31
N LYS A 500 16.57 -13.09 13.09
CA LYS A 500 16.31 -11.72 12.68
C LYS A 500 14.86 -11.45 12.26
N GLY A 501 14.01 -12.46 12.22
CA GLY A 501 12.59 -12.31 11.95
C GLY A 501 12.13 -12.71 10.54
N TYR A 502 12.87 -13.51 9.79
CA TYR A 502 12.35 -14.11 8.57
C TYR A 502 11.26 -15.12 8.93
N ARG A 503 10.05 -14.97 8.39
CA ARG A 503 8.86 -15.75 8.81
C ARG A 503 8.11 -16.42 7.66
N ARG A 504 8.67 -16.45 6.44
CA ARG A 504 8.06 -17.10 5.28
C ARG A 504 8.27 -18.62 5.30
N PHE A 505 7.76 -19.29 6.32
CA PHE A 505 7.98 -20.75 6.52
C PHE A 505 7.45 -21.60 5.37
N ALA A 506 6.30 -21.23 4.78
CA ALA A 506 5.74 -21.92 3.62
C ALA A 506 6.66 -21.83 2.40
N HIS A 507 7.32 -20.69 2.20
CA HIS A 507 8.34 -20.49 1.17
C HIS A 507 9.57 -21.34 1.46
N ILE A 508 10.18 -21.26 2.66
CA ILE A 508 11.36 -22.05 3.04
C ILE A 508 11.15 -23.55 2.78
N LYS A 509 9.95 -24.05 3.06
CA LYS A 509 9.61 -25.47 2.89
C LYS A 509 9.54 -25.92 1.44
N LYS A 510 9.27 -25.01 0.52
CA LYS A 510 9.06 -25.29 -0.92
C LYS A 510 10.23 -24.85 -1.79
N ASP A 511 11.07 -23.96 -1.31
CA ASP A 511 12.17 -23.37 -2.06
C ASP A 511 13.20 -24.42 -2.47
N ASP A 512 13.38 -24.66 -3.75
CA ASP A 512 14.30 -25.65 -4.32
C ASP A 512 15.76 -25.39 -3.94
N ASP A 513 16.12 -24.13 -3.67
CA ASP A 513 17.45 -23.77 -3.20
C ASP A 513 17.79 -24.40 -1.86
N MET A 514 16.77 -24.74 -1.04
CA MET A 514 16.92 -25.43 0.24
C MET A 514 17.04 -26.96 0.13
N ASP A 515 16.83 -27.57 -1.04
CA ASP A 515 16.89 -29.02 -1.23
C ASP A 515 18.18 -29.66 -0.70
N PRO A 516 19.36 -29.05 -0.87
CA PRO A 516 20.61 -29.65 -0.34
C PRO A 516 20.63 -29.84 1.17
N ILE A 517 19.83 -29.05 1.92
CA ILE A 517 19.79 -29.10 3.40
C ILE A 517 18.44 -29.55 3.94
N ARG A 518 17.38 -29.64 3.13
CA ARG A 518 15.99 -29.94 3.52
C ARG A 518 15.87 -31.20 4.41
N GLU A 519 16.64 -32.25 4.10
CA GLU A 519 16.61 -33.50 4.86
C GLU A 519 17.53 -33.52 6.08
N MET A 520 18.27 -32.46 6.34
CA MET A 520 19.11 -32.38 7.54
C MET A 520 18.25 -32.26 8.80
N GLY A 521 18.61 -32.99 9.85
CA GLY A 521 17.93 -32.91 11.15
C GLY A 521 17.94 -31.47 11.74
N GLY A 522 19.05 -30.74 11.52
CA GLY A 522 19.16 -29.34 11.92
C GLY A 522 18.18 -28.40 11.20
N PHE A 523 17.93 -28.61 9.90
CA PHE A 523 16.96 -27.83 9.16
C PHE A 523 15.53 -28.05 9.70
N LYS A 524 15.14 -29.32 9.87
CA LYS A 524 13.80 -29.65 10.37
C LYS A 524 13.59 -29.13 11.80
N ALA A 525 14.57 -29.23 12.66
CA ALA A 525 14.51 -28.75 14.04
C ALA A 525 14.39 -27.19 14.09
N LEU A 526 15.16 -26.50 13.26
CA LEU A 526 15.08 -25.05 13.18
C LEU A 526 13.67 -24.57 12.73
N LEU A 527 13.12 -25.18 11.68
CA LEU A 527 11.79 -24.78 11.21
C LEU A 527 10.73 -25.07 12.26
N GLU A 528 10.75 -26.26 12.87
CA GLU A 528 9.79 -26.64 13.92
C GLU A 528 9.85 -25.69 15.12
N GLU A 529 11.05 -25.30 15.57
CA GLU A 529 11.25 -24.38 16.68
C GLU A 529 10.72 -22.97 16.38
N TYR A 530 11.16 -22.37 15.25
CA TYR A 530 10.81 -20.98 14.94
C TYR A 530 9.38 -20.82 14.41
N GLU A 531 8.83 -21.84 13.76
CA GLU A 531 7.41 -21.87 13.36
C GLU A 531 6.50 -21.91 14.60
N ARG A 532 6.84 -22.75 15.60
CA ARG A 532 6.12 -22.78 16.88
C ARG A 532 6.20 -21.43 17.61
N MET A 533 7.39 -20.83 17.70
CA MET A 533 7.56 -19.51 18.31
C MET A 533 6.72 -18.43 17.59
N TYR A 534 6.68 -18.49 16.27
CA TYR A 534 5.88 -17.57 15.47
C TYR A 534 4.38 -17.78 15.70
N GLU A 535 3.91 -19.01 15.76
CA GLU A 535 2.50 -19.30 16.06
C GLU A 535 2.11 -18.85 17.46
N GLU A 536 2.99 -19.00 18.45
CA GLU A 536 2.78 -18.49 19.81
C GLU A 536 2.70 -16.94 19.81
N GLU A 537 3.61 -16.26 19.10
CA GLU A 537 3.60 -14.79 18.92
C GLU A 537 2.33 -14.31 18.23
N MET A 538 1.92 -15.00 17.17
CA MET A 538 0.71 -14.65 16.42
C MET A 538 -0.57 -14.92 17.24
N ALA A 539 -0.59 -15.99 18.03
CA ALA A 539 -1.70 -16.27 18.95
C ALA A 539 -1.83 -15.18 20.02
N GLU A 540 -0.70 -14.67 20.55
CA GLU A 540 -0.68 -13.54 21.48
C GLU A 540 -1.20 -12.25 20.83
N LYS A 541 -0.72 -11.92 19.63
CA LYS A 541 -1.17 -10.74 18.85
C LYS A 541 -2.66 -10.82 18.52
N ARG A 542 -3.17 -12.00 18.18
CA ARG A 542 -4.59 -12.26 17.93
C ARG A 542 -5.40 -12.19 19.23
N GLY A 543 -4.85 -12.72 20.35
CA GLY A 543 -5.48 -12.70 21.66
C GLY A 543 -5.54 -11.34 22.32
N GLU A 544 -4.46 -10.54 22.27
CA GLU A 544 -4.43 -9.18 22.83
C GLU A 544 -5.42 -8.23 22.17
N ASN A 545 -5.75 -8.47 20.91
CA ASN A 545 -6.55 -7.58 20.08
C ASN A 545 -7.84 -8.22 19.60
N GLY A 546 -8.05 -9.52 19.89
CA GLY A 546 -9.32 -10.18 19.58
C GLY A 546 -10.46 -9.47 20.29
N VAL A 547 -11.43 -8.95 19.54
CA VAL A 547 -12.80 -8.97 20.08
C VAL A 547 -12.94 -10.41 20.57
N PRO A 548 -13.20 -10.66 21.85
CA PRO A 548 -13.62 -12.00 22.23
C PRO A 548 -14.83 -12.25 21.34
N VAL A 549 -14.69 -13.14 20.36
CA VAL A 549 -15.85 -13.82 19.87
C VAL A 549 -16.45 -14.31 21.17
N LYS A 550 -17.63 -13.78 21.57
CA LYS A 550 -18.29 -14.24 22.78
C LYS A 550 -18.50 -15.70 22.54
N THR A 551 -17.53 -16.49 22.94
CA THR A 551 -17.66 -17.93 22.97
C THR A 551 -18.25 -18.24 24.32
N GLU A 552 -19.41 -18.85 24.33
CA GLU A 552 -19.93 -19.46 25.53
C GLU A 552 -19.56 -20.95 25.55
N GLU A 553 -19.20 -21.44 26.72
CA GLU A 553 -19.00 -22.87 26.91
C GLU A 553 -20.35 -23.55 26.80
N VAL A 554 -20.56 -24.28 25.71
CA VAL A 554 -21.80 -25.04 25.46
C VAL A 554 -21.57 -26.49 25.82
N THR A 555 -22.52 -27.07 26.48
CA THR A 555 -22.55 -28.52 26.73
C THR A 555 -23.62 -29.15 25.85
N SER A 556 -23.24 -30.05 24.95
CA SER A 556 -24.13 -30.85 24.12
C SER A 556 -24.15 -32.30 24.64
N GLU A 557 -25.32 -32.90 24.77
CA GLU A 557 -25.47 -34.31 25.16
C GLU A 557 -25.87 -35.16 23.94
N ILE A 558 -24.97 -36.07 23.52
CA ILE A 558 -25.18 -36.94 22.38
C ILE A 558 -25.52 -38.36 22.88
N PRO A 559 -26.71 -38.90 22.60
CA PRO A 559 -27.06 -40.23 23.02
C PRO A 559 -26.24 -41.30 22.28
N PHE A 560 -25.80 -42.31 23.01
CA PHE A 560 -25.14 -43.49 22.45
C PHE A 560 -25.86 -44.80 22.83
N THR A 561 -25.62 -45.83 22.01
CA THR A 561 -26.08 -47.20 22.32
C THR A 561 -24.88 -48.11 22.53
N VAL A 562 -25.03 -49.11 23.39
CA VAL A 562 -23.98 -50.10 23.64
C VAL A 562 -24.38 -51.42 23.05
N GLU A 563 -23.58 -51.94 22.14
CA GLU A 563 -23.76 -53.23 21.49
C GLU A 563 -22.43 -53.97 21.44
N GLY A 564 -22.36 -55.19 21.94
CA GLY A 564 -21.13 -56.00 21.93
C GLY A 564 -19.96 -55.34 22.68
N GLY A 565 -20.20 -54.44 23.63
CA GLY A 565 -19.19 -53.71 24.39
C GLY A 565 -18.73 -52.40 23.75
N ASN A 566 -19.15 -52.09 22.54
CA ASN A 566 -18.82 -50.87 21.83
C ASN A 566 -19.91 -49.80 21.99
N CYS A 567 -19.48 -48.53 22.10
CA CYS A 567 -20.34 -47.36 22.12
C CYS A 567 -20.63 -46.88 20.71
N TYR A 568 -21.87 -46.88 20.28
CA TYR A 568 -22.30 -46.40 18.95
C TYR A 568 -22.94 -45.06 19.03
N VAL A 569 -22.48 -44.11 18.18
CA VAL A 569 -23.01 -42.77 18.06
C VAL A 569 -23.55 -42.54 16.67
N LYS A 570 -24.54 -41.67 16.55
CA LYS A 570 -25.04 -41.18 15.27
C LYS A 570 -24.34 -39.90 14.91
N CYS A 571 -23.80 -39.81 13.66
CA CYS A 571 -23.29 -38.58 13.07
C CYS A 571 -23.73 -38.48 11.62
N GLN A 572 -23.56 -37.31 11.01
CA GLN A 572 -23.77 -37.13 9.58
C GLN A 572 -22.40 -36.89 8.93
N ILE A 573 -22.15 -37.54 7.80
CA ILE A 573 -20.96 -37.37 7.00
C ILE A 573 -21.39 -36.89 5.61
N ASN A 574 -21.02 -35.66 5.24
CA ASN A 574 -21.47 -35.04 4.01
C ASN A 574 -23.01 -35.12 3.86
N ASP A 575 -23.74 -34.81 4.93
CA ASP A 575 -25.19 -34.89 5.07
C ASP A 575 -25.80 -36.33 5.04
N LEU A 576 -24.98 -37.36 4.98
CA LEU A 576 -25.40 -38.75 5.04
C LEU A 576 -25.43 -39.22 6.51
N PRO A 577 -26.59 -39.57 7.10
CA PRO A 577 -26.65 -40.10 8.47
C PRO A 577 -25.99 -41.46 8.54
N MET A 578 -25.02 -41.59 9.45
CA MET A 578 -24.26 -42.82 9.66
C MET A 578 -24.14 -43.14 11.14
N ARG A 579 -23.72 -44.37 11.46
CA ARG A 579 -23.53 -44.86 12.83
C ARG A 579 -22.07 -45.31 12.99
N PHE A 580 -21.39 -44.69 13.95
CA PHE A 580 -19.97 -44.95 14.18
C PHE A 580 -19.76 -45.51 15.58
N VAL A 581 -18.71 -46.32 15.71
CA VAL A 581 -18.17 -46.66 17.04
C VAL A 581 -17.35 -45.47 17.52
N PHE A 582 -17.67 -44.96 18.69
CA PHE A 582 -16.92 -43.94 19.38
C PHE A 582 -15.64 -44.64 19.97
N ASP A 583 -14.48 -44.35 19.38
CA ASP A 583 -13.23 -44.99 19.73
C ASP A 583 -12.12 -43.96 19.95
N THR A 584 -11.76 -43.74 21.22
CA THR A 584 -10.69 -42.81 21.61
C THR A 584 -9.28 -43.34 21.28
N GLY A 585 -9.16 -44.60 20.92
CA GLY A 585 -7.89 -45.24 20.52
C GLY A 585 -7.64 -45.19 19.00
N ALA A 586 -8.65 -44.87 18.20
CA ALA A 586 -8.48 -44.71 16.76
C ALA A 586 -7.86 -43.35 16.44
N SER A 587 -6.88 -43.30 15.55
CA SER A 587 -6.27 -42.02 15.09
C SER A 587 -7.18 -41.24 14.20
N ASP A 588 -7.91 -41.89 13.29
CA ASP A 588 -8.70 -41.25 12.23
C ASP A 588 -10.18 -41.69 12.26
N VAL A 589 -11.01 -40.94 11.52
CA VAL A 589 -12.30 -41.44 11.09
C VAL A 589 -12.06 -42.56 10.08
N SER A 590 -12.65 -43.73 10.28
CA SER A 590 -12.54 -44.81 9.32
C SER A 590 -13.85 -45.22 8.72
N LEU A 591 -13.87 -45.36 7.39
CA LEU A 591 -14.95 -45.89 6.58
C LEU A 591 -14.56 -47.24 5.98
N SER A 592 -15.49 -48.14 5.82
CA SER A 592 -15.22 -49.31 5.01
C SER A 592 -15.32 -48.99 3.52
N MET A 593 -14.74 -49.82 2.69
CA MET A 593 -14.83 -49.72 1.22
C MET A 593 -16.30 -49.73 0.74
N VAL A 594 -17.20 -50.37 1.47
CA VAL A 594 -18.63 -50.49 1.12
C VAL A 594 -19.32 -49.12 1.28
N GLU A 595 -19.10 -48.49 2.46
CA GLU A 595 -19.67 -47.15 2.71
C GLU A 595 -19.06 -46.09 1.77
N ALA A 596 -17.75 -46.07 1.60
CA ALA A 596 -17.09 -45.13 0.70
C ALA A 596 -17.58 -45.27 -0.75
N SER A 597 -17.72 -46.51 -1.23
CA SER A 597 -18.28 -46.78 -2.58
C SER A 597 -19.75 -46.36 -2.69
N PHE A 598 -20.55 -46.55 -1.65
CA PHE A 598 -21.93 -46.09 -1.59
C PHE A 598 -21.98 -44.56 -1.65
N MET A 599 -21.15 -43.88 -0.89
CA MET A 599 -21.06 -42.43 -0.85
C MET A 599 -20.67 -41.86 -2.22
N MET A 600 -19.65 -42.43 -2.88
CA MET A 600 -19.26 -42.02 -4.24
C MET A 600 -20.35 -42.25 -5.27
N LYS A 601 -21.03 -43.40 -5.22
CA LYS A 601 -22.10 -43.71 -6.16
C LYS A 601 -23.30 -42.80 -6.04
N ASN A 602 -23.55 -42.26 -4.84
CA ASN A 602 -24.71 -41.40 -4.54
C ASN A 602 -24.36 -39.91 -4.44
N GLY A 603 -23.12 -39.52 -4.79
CA GLY A 603 -22.70 -38.12 -4.86
C GLY A 603 -22.36 -37.47 -3.49
N TYR A 604 -22.25 -38.25 -2.43
CA TYR A 604 -21.77 -37.78 -1.12
C TYR A 604 -20.24 -37.64 -1.04
N LEU A 605 -19.52 -38.29 -1.97
CA LEU A 605 -18.09 -38.16 -2.23
C LEU A 605 -17.84 -38.15 -3.74
N SER A 606 -16.72 -37.56 -4.14
CA SER A 606 -16.25 -37.50 -5.52
C SER A 606 -14.78 -37.95 -5.64
N GLU A 607 -14.28 -38.15 -6.83
CA GLU A 607 -12.86 -38.46 -7.05
C GLU A 607 -11.94 -37.34 -6.56
N LYS A 608 -12.42 -36.08 -6.52
CA LYS A 608 -11.67 -34.94 -6.01
C LYS A 608 -11.43 -35.01 -4.49
N ASP A 609 -12.23 -35.80 -3.78
CA ASP A 609 -12.11 -35.97 -2.34
C ASP A 609 -11.07 -37.02 -1.95
N VAL A 610 -10.48 -37.70 -2.92
CA VAL A 610 -9.42 -38.69 -2.71
C VAL A 610 -8.08 -37.94 -2.61
N ILE A 611 -7.49 -37.94 -1.40
CA ILE A 611 -6.23 -37.25 -1.11
C ILE A 611 -5.02 -38.11 -1.51
N GLY A 612 -5.13 -39.43 -1.31
CA GLY A 612 -4.02 -40.36 -1.57
C GLY A 612 -4.18 -41.73 -0.92
N SER A 613 -3.06 -42.44 -0.68
CA SER A 613 -3.04 -43.70 0.02
C SER A 613 -2.12 -43.61 1.22
N ALA A 614 -2.43 -44.37 2.28
CA ALA A 614 -1.59 -44.48 3.47
C ALA A 614 -1.62 -45.91 4.02
N LYS A 615 -0.61 -46.22 4.83
CA LYS A 615 -0.54 -47.52 5.56
C LYS A 615 -1.16 -47.33 6.95
N PHE A 616 -2.09 -48.20 7.28
CA PHE A 616 -2.79 -48.22 8.55
C PHE A 616 -2.47 -49.49 9.31
N SER A 617 -2.27 -49.38 10.62
CA SER A 617 -2.08 -50.53 11.52
C SER A 617 -3.35 -50.72 12.34
N ASP A 618 -3.84 -51.99 12.40
CA ASP A 618 -4.92 -52.34 13.31
C ASP A 618 -4.42 -52.50 14.76
N ALA A 619 -5.35 -52.64 15.70
CA ALA A 619 -5.03 -52.81 17.11
C ALA A 619 -4.18 -54.04 17.45
N VAL A 620 -4.03 -55.01 16.53
CA VAL A 620 -3.21 -56.21 16.65
C VAL A 620 -1.88 -56.11 15.90
N GLY A 621 -1.59 -54.96 15.27
CA GLY A 621 -0.34 -54.67 14.58
C GLY A 621 -0.29 -55.09 13.09
N ASN A 622 -1.39 -55.52 12.49
CA ASN A 622 -1.42 -55.81 11.05
C ASN A 622 -1.43 -54.49 10.27
N VAL A 623 -0.54 -54.39 9.29
CA VAL A 623 -0.45 -53.22 8.43
C VAL A 623 -1.24 -53.49 7.14
N SER A 624 -2.16 -52.59 6.82
CA SER A 624 -2.91 -52.58 5.56
C SER A 624 -2.80 -51.21 4.86
N GLU A 625 -2.82 -51.24 3.54
CA GLU A 625 -2.89 -50.03 2.73
C GLU A 625 -4.35 -49.63 2.52
N GLY A 626 -4.68 -48.36 2.70
CA GLY A 626 -6.01 -47.82 2.50
C GLY A 626 -5.95 -46.47 1.79
N THR A 627 -7.12 -46.00 1.34
CA THR A 627 -7.27 -44.71 0.68
C THR A 627 -7.56 -43.64 1.71
N VAL A 628 -6.91 -42.50 1.61
CA VAL A 628 -7.21 -41.31 2.42
C VAL A 628 -8.13 -40.40 1.63
N ILE A 629 -9.22 -39.97 2.27
CA ILE A 629 -10.22 -39.08 1.67
C ILE A 629 -10.46 -37.86 2.57
N ASN A 630 -10.96 -36.77 1.98
CA ASN A 630 -11.47 -35.61 2.68
C ASN A 630 -12.99 -35.70 2.82
N LEU A 631 -13.48 -35.59 4.03
CA LEU A 631 -14.90 -35.46 4.33
C LEU A 631 -15.22 -33.97 4.46
N HIS A 632 -16.01 -33.41 3.57
CA HIS A 632 -16.33 -32.00 3.56
C HIS A 632 -17.00 -31.56 4.86
N LYS A 633 -17.87 -32.41 5.39
CA LYS A 633 -18.68 -32.10 6.56
C LYS A 633 -18.85 -33.31 7.44
N VAL A 634 -18.52 -33.18 8.72
CA VAL A 634 -18.81 -34.19 9.76
C VAL A 634 -19.63 -33.51 10.85
N GLN A 635 -20.89 -33.89 11.00
CA GLN A 635 -21.77 -33.38 12.05
C GLN A 635 -21.93 -34.40 13.16
N PHE A 636 -21.55 -33.99 14.37
CA PHE A 636 -21.60 -34.80 15.58
C PHE A 636 -22.35 -34.05 16.68
N GLY A 637 -23.64 -34.40 16.86
CA GLY A 637 -24.55 -33.60 17.66
C GLY A 637 -24.78 -32.22 17.08
N ASP A 638 -24.52 -31.18 17.87
CA ASP A 638 -24.61 -29.79 17.46
C ASP A 638 -23.29 -29.22 16.92
N VAL A 639 -22.24 -30.07 16.91
CA VAL A 639 -20.91 -29.69 16.39
C VAL A 639 -20.79 -30.10 14.93
N GLU A 640 -20.39 -29.16 14.11
CA GLU A 640 -20.10 -29.34 12.69
C GLU A 640 -18.61 -29.09 12.44
N LEU A 641 -17.95 -30.02 11.77
CA LEU A 641 -16.52 -29.93 11.42
C LEU A 641 -16.37 -30.05 9.91
N ASP A 642 -15.69 -29.09 9.33
CA ASP A 642 -15.35 -29.11 7.91
C ASP A 642 -14.00 -29.77 7.65
N ASN A 643 -13.82 -30.35 6.45
CA ASN A 643 -12.57 -30.87 5.96
C ASN A 643 -11.87 -31.85 6.91
N VAL A 644 -12.55 -32.93 7.23
CA VAL A 644 -12.05 -34.00 8.11
C VAL A 644 -11.40 -35.10 7.29
N LYS A 645 -10.13 -35.40 7.56
CA LYS A 645 -9.44 -36.55 6.96
C LYS A 645 -10.02 -37.85 7.47
N ALA A 646 -10.27 -38.77 6.57
CA ALA A 646 -10.75 -40.10 6.88
C ALA A 646 -10.01 -41.17 6.08
N SER A 647 -9.94 -42.38 6.65
CA SER A 647 -9.32 -43.53 6.04
C SER A 647 -10.37 -44.48 5.50
N VAL A 648 -10.24 -44.93 4.26
CA VAL A 648 -11.06 -46.00 3.70
C VAL A 648 -10.29 -47.30 3.75
N VAL A 649 -10.75 -48.20 4.61
CA VAL A 649 -10.09 -49.48 4.82
C VAL A 649 -10.69 -50.59 3.94
N ARG A 650 -9.86 -51.49 3.41
CA ARG A 650 -10.31 -52.54 2.50
C ARG A 650 -11.14 -53.64 3.18
N ASN A 651 -11.07 -53.74 4.51
CA ASN A 651 -11.85 -54.72 5.24
C ASN A 651 -13.34 -54.34 5.24
N GLN A 652 -14.18 -55.13 4.58
CA GLN A 652 -15.64 -54.92 4.45
C GLN A 652 -16.41 -55.07 5.77
N LYS A 653 -15.79 -55.67 6.80
CA LYS A 653 -16.39 -55.88 8.13
C LYS A 653 -15.78 -54.98 9.21
N ALA A 654 -14.89 -54.05 8.82
CA ALA A 654 -14.34 -53.11 9.77
C ALA A 654 -15.45 -52.17 10.30
N PRO A 655 -15.53 -51.97 11.62
CA PRO A 655 -16.49 -50.99 12.15
C PRO A 655 -16.11 -49.60 11.69
N LEU A 656 -17.14 -48.75 11.47
CA LEU A 656 -16.92 -47.32 11.24
C LEU A 656 -16.45 -46.71 12.58
N LEU A 657 -15.27 -46.10 12.58
CA LEU A 657 -14.66 -45.51 13.79
C LEU A 657 -14.68 -43.99 13.70
N LEU A 658 -15.07 -43.37 14.80
CA LEU A 658 -14.93 -41.93 15.02
C LEU A 658 -13.72 -41.72 15.91
N GLY A 659 -12.58 -41.36 15.32
CA GLY A 659 -11.26 -41.30 15.96
C GLY A 659 -10.80 -39.90 16.35
N GLN A 660 -9.52 -39.80 16.71
CA GLN A 660 -8.89 -38.59 17.28
C GLN A 660 -8.92 -37.36 16.34
N THR A 661 -8.89 -37.55 15.03
CA THR A 661 -9.03 -36.43 14.06
C THR A 661 -10.30 -35.62 14.21
N VAL A 662 -11.39 -36.23 14.71
CA VAL A 662 -12.64 -35.55 15.05
C VAL A 662 -12.64 -35.18 16.54
N LEU A 663 -12.29 -36.12 17.41
CA LEU A 663 -12.42 -35.96 18.86
C LEU A 663 -11.57 -34.81 19.41
N SER A 664 -10.35 -34.64 18.89
CA SER A 664 -9.46 -33.53 19.26
C SER A 664 -9.98 -32.14 18.86
N ARG A 665 -10.83 -32.06 17.83
CA ARG A 665 -11.41 -30.82 17.35
C ARG A 665 -12.75 -30.44 18.03
N ILE A 666 -13.35 -31.37 18.76
CA ILE A 666 -14.65 -31.18 19.43
C ILE A 666 -14.51 -30.55 20.83
N GLY A 667 -13.33 -30.67 21.47
CA GLY A 667 -13.10 -30.18 22.83
C GLY A 667 -13.15 -31.33 23.87
N LYS A 668 -13.64 -31.01 25.10
CA LYS A 668 -13.63 -32.01 26.18
C LYS A 668 -14.86 -32.91 26.09
N ILE A 669 -14.62 -34.25 26.11
CA ILE A 669 -15.66 -35.26 26.01
C ILE A 669 -15.72 -36.04 27.30
N GLU A 670 -16.89 -36.14 27.91
CA GLU A 670 -17.17 -36.98 29.10
C GLU A 670 -18.20 -38.04 28.73
N ILE A 671 -17.97 -39.29 29.14
CA ILE A 671 -18.87 -40.41 28.90
C ILE A 671 -19.71 -40.63 30.15
N ASP A 672 -21.01 -40.35 30.08
CA ASP A 672 -21.97 -40.69 31.14
C ASP A 672 -22.65 -42.04 30.82
N ASN A 673 -22.07 -43.09 31.33
CA ASN A 673 -22.57 -44.45 31.12
C ASN A 673 -23.94 -44.70 31.77
N ALA A 674 -24.28 -43.95 32.83
CA ALA A 674 -25.56 -44.13 33.53
C ALA A 674 -26.71 -43.56 32.70
N LYS A 675 -26.47 -42.40 32.04
CA LYS A 675 -27.45 -41.76 31.16
C LYS A 675 -27.31 -42.21 29.70
N LYS A 676 -26.24 -42.92 29.35
CA LYS A 676 -25.89 -43.29 27.96
C LYS A 676 -25.76 -42.10 27.04
N VAL A 677 -25.07 -41.05 27.51
CA VAL A 677 -24.79 -39.82 26.72
C VAL A 677 -23.30 -39.50 26.75
N LEU A 678 -22.79 -38.96 25.61
CA LEU A 678 -21.52 -38.26 25.55
C LEU A 678 -21.81 -36.81 25.84
N ARG A 679 -21.14 -36.20 26.82
CA ARG A 679 -21.19 -34.77 27.08
C ARG A 679 -20.00 -34.14 26.40
N LEU A 680 -20.30 -33.27 25.42
CA LEU A 680 -19.31 -32.46 24.73
C LEU A 680 -19.28 -31.07 25.34
N ARG A 681 -18.13 -30.62 25.83
CA ARG A 681 -17.94 -29.23 26.23
C ARG A 681 -17.03 -28.57 25.20
N TYR A 682 -17.57 -27.60 24.50
CA TYR A 682 -16.85 -26.87 23.46
C TYR A 682 -17.25 -25.40 23.48
N MET A 683 -16.35 -24.57 22.95
CA MET A 683 -16.59 -23.14 22.84
C MET A 683 -17.38 -22.88 21.56
N LYS A 684 -18.58 -22.32 21.69
CA LYS A 684 -19.44 -21.94 20.56
C LYS A 684 -19.46 -20.44 20.41
N GLU A 685 -19.30 -19.97 19.19
CA GLU A 685 -19.46 -18.55 18.88
C GLU A 685 -20.90 -18.11 19.10
N VAL A 686 -21.09 -17.07 19.91
CA VAL A 686 -22.38 -16.40 20.05
C VAL A 686 -22.48 -15.37 18.92
N LYS A 687 -23.38 -15.63 17.97
CA LYS A 687 -23.65 -14.70 16.86
C LYS A 687 -24.31 -13.43 17.35
#